data_c5ac8f6d84cfa358b70dfddff861c9a8
#
_entry.id   c5ac8f6d84cfa358b70dfddff861c9a8
#
_cell.length_a   1.000
_cell.length_b   1.000
_cell.length_c   1.000
_cell.angle_alpha   90.00
_cell.angle_beta   90.00
_cell.angle_gamma   90.00
#
_symmetry.space_group_name_H-M   'P 1'
#
loop_
_entity.id
_entity.type
_entity.pdbx_description
1 polymer ?
#
loop_
_entity_poly.entity_id
_entity_poly.type
_entity_poly.pdbx_seq_one_letter_code
_entity_poly.pdbx_strand_id
1 'polypeptide(L)'
;MSASWSASIAACMVFYGILSWPAGLEAQTITGTVQTAGKPIVGATIRLLELDRIEHTGGQGQFTFSDVPKGIYRVYVGVTGYASVTDTVKVIGDIARISIELRESAIHLKEVVVSASPTARISDEQYQSAASKSLVEFQNSSGATFAEKVSDLPGVAVRSLGSAPSRPILRGLGDNEVLILENGLRMGDLATFDPAHATPIEAIGISQIDVVRGPATILYGANTIGGIVNVITDIVPSVSDHPISGTAAIEGNTVNSAGAGYINNIYSQGHQAFRVSVGGVRAHNIRIPSGNYTDPGTGAVFNLDRMPQTFDHSGEAGLGYAYQSAFGAIGVGGKHYEVNYGIPGVPPNPDFAIVPPTTSRIAQRRNTIEFRSLFNGGFSFVNQVKLNASFNAYNHSEFPTAQDASGVSDPEATNFKKRQFNGVLQLQQQPLGKLQGTLGLWTNIEDMNIRGDEPLGPNSRTSGIAGYAFEEYPVSENTRLQAGLRYDYNKIQTRPDPQSTDPAFQTLNASRLSNALTASLGGIQQLTSHLTGSLSFARSFRAPTVQELFANGLDAPSGTYTIGTPGLGPETGLGADMSLKGNFANASFEVSPFANSISHYIYGFLRGDTIQGFPVRQFGATQARLVGLDGSVTVQPAPYFALKASADYVNAEDTRQNVPLPFTPPLRGLVRATYQDQTYMGMIETRLAAKQTRLGEGDTPTAGYTVVNLGVGMRFARQRVLNNISIHCDNVFNRVYRDNLSVIKDFIPQPGRGFRLNYQATY
;
A
#
# COMPACT_ATOMS: atom_id res chain seq x y z
N MET A 1 -8.95 36.64 12.49
CA MET A 1 -7.63 36.80 11.83
C MET A 1 -6.43 36.78 12.78
N SER A 2 -6.58 36.64 14.09
CA SER A 2 -5.47 36.74 15.06
C SER A 2 -4.95 35.40 15.64
N ALA A 3 -5.56 34.27 15.31
CA ALA A 3 -5.11 32.96 15.81
C ALA A 3 -4.21 32.15 14.83
N SER A 4 -4.04 32.63 13.59
CA SER A 4 -3.23 31.95 12.57
C SER A 4 -1.73 32.32 12.60
N TRP A 5 -1.38 33.42 13.27
CA TRP A 5 -0.01 33.91 13.33
C TRP A 5 0.84 33.30 14.46
N SER A 6 0.18 32.89 15.56
CA SER A 6 0.87 32.27 16.70
C SER A 6 1.42 30.86 16.42
N ALA A 7 0.73 30.09 15.58
CA ALA A 7 1.22 28.76 15.18
C ALA A 7 2.40 28.83 14.20
N SER A 8 2.43 29.85 13.33
CA SER A 8 3.54 30.07 12.39
C SER A 8 4.81 30.56 13.09
N ILE A 9 4.68 31.36 14.15
CA ILE A 9 5.81 31.85 14.93
C ILE A 9 6.41 30.75 15.82
N ALA A 10 5.57 29.87 16.38
CA ALA A 10 6.03 28.71 17.13
C ALA A 10 6.78 27.70 16.22
N ALA A 11 6.29 27.46 15.00
CA ALA A 11 7.00 26.64 14.01
C ALA A 11 8.35 27.27 13.58
N CYS A 12 8.42 28.60 13.41
CA CYS A 12 9.64 29.30 13.10
C CYS A 12 10.64 29.32 14.28
N MET A 13 10.18 29.39 15.53
CA MET A 13 11.08 29.36 16.70
C MET A 13 11.65 27.94 16.96
N VAL A 14 10.88 26.89 16.67
CA VAL A 14 11.39 25.51 16.67
C VAL A 14 12.41 25.31 15.54
N PHE A 15 12.19 25.95 14.38
CA PHE A 15 13.15 25.93 13.27
C PHE A 15 14.46 26.70 13.58
N TYR A 16 14.40 27.82 14.29
CA TYR A 16 15.59 28.60 14.66
C TYR A 16 16.40 27.94 15.78
N GLY A 17 15.76 27.21 16.69
CA GLY A 17 16.44 26.43 17.75
C GLY A 17 17.17 25.19 17.24
N ILE A 18 16.79 24.67 16.06
CA ILE A 18 17.43 23.52 15.40
C ILE A 18 18.66 23.96 14.58
N LEU A 19 18.79 25.25 14.27
CA LEU A 19 19.87 25.83 13.45
C LEU A 19 21.12 26.20 14.22
N SER A 20 21.25 25.89 15.50
CA SER A 20 22.56 25.89 16.16
C SER A 20 23.34 24.66 15.69
N TRP A 21 24.00 24.80 14.56
CA TRP A 21 24.80 23.81 13.85
C TRP A 21 25.83 23.19 14.79
N PRO A 22 25.79 21.88 15.06
CA PRO A 22 26.84 21.24 15.83
C PRO A 22 28.11 21.19 14.96
N ALA A 23 29.17 21.75 15.44
CA ALA A 23 30.48 21.69 14.81
C ALA A 23 30.98 20.24 14.80
N GLY A 24 31.33 19.72 13.60
CA GLY A 24 32.29 18.64 13.47
C GLY A 24 31.81 17.19 13.41
N LEU A 25 30.75 16.86 12.67
CA LEU A 25 30.63 15.48 12.17
C LEU A 25 31.57 15.31 10.97
N GLU A 26 32.63 14.51 11.13
CA GLU A 26 33.54 14.16 10.03
C GLU A 26 32.80 13.24 9.05
N ALA A 27 32.80 13.60 7.78
CA ALA A 27 32.23 12.83 6.70
C ALA A 27 33.13 11.65 6.37
N GLN A 28 32.59 10.44 6.44
CA GLN A 28 33.27 9.19 6.14
C GLN A 28 32.70 8.55 4.88
N THR A 29 33.40 7.58 4.33
CA THR A 29 32.96 6.85 3.15
C THR A 29 32.92 5.35 3.43
N ILE A 30 31.80 4.70 3.04
CA ILE A 30 31.74 3.23 2.93
C ILE A 30 31.91 2.88 1.46
N THR A 31 32.88 2.04 1.13
CA THR A 31 33.06 1.51 -0.23
C THR A 31 33.06 -0.01 -0.16
N GLY A 32 32.48 -0.64 -1.18
CA GLY A 32 32.42 -2.09 -1.20
C GLY A 32 32.26 -2.69 -2.57
N THR A 33 32.33 -4.01 -2.61
CA THR A 33 32.10 -4.82 -3.81
C THR A 33 31.14 -5.93 -3.52
N VAL A 34 30.28 -6.25 -4.50
CA VAL A 34 29.36 -7.40 -4.46
C VAL A 34 29.75 -8.35 -5.59
N GLN A 35 29.95 -9.61 -5.24
CA GLN A 35 30.40 -10.62 -6.18
C GLN A 35 29.74 -11.99 -5.89
N THR A 36 29.87 -12.91 -6.85
CA THR A 36 29.54 -14.33 -6.72
C THR A 36 30.63 -15.16 -7.37
N ALA A 37 31.24 -16.08 -6.64
CA ALA A 37 32.38 -16.90 -7.14
C ALA A 37 33.46 -16.05 -7.85
N GLY A 38 33.77 -14.86 -7.29
CA GLY A 38 34.76 -13.93 -7.85
C GLY A 38 34.29 -13.12 -9.06
N LYS A 39 33.04 -13.26 -9.50
CA LYS A 39 32.46 -12.45 -10.59
C LYS A 39 31.65 -11.29 -10.04
N PRO A 40 31.81 -10.07 -10.56
CA PRO A 40 31.07 -8.90 -10.09
C PRO A 40 29.57 -9.02 -10.39
N ILE A 41 28.74 -8.55 -9.45
CA ILE A 41 27.29 -8.48 -9.63
C ILE A 41 26.91 -7.02 -9.88
N VAL A 42 26.30 -6.78 -11.04
CA VAL A 42 25.84 -5.45 -11.51
C VAL A 42 24.39 -5.24 -11.13
N GLY A 43 24.05 -4.02 -10.68
CA GLY A 43 22.67 -3.64 -10.37
C GLY A 43 22.12 -4.26 -9.08
N ALA A 44 22.98 -4.79 -8.19
CA ALA A 44 22.52 -5.17 -6.86
C ALA A 44 22.13 -3.94 -6.07
N THR A 45 21.00 -4.01 -5.37
CA THR A 45 20.54 -2.96 -4.46
C THR A 45 21.27 -3.08 -3.13
N ILE A 46 21.93 -2.01 -2.73
CA ILE A 46 22.62 -1.89 -1.45
C ILE A 46 21.84 -0.89 -0.59
N ARG A 47 21.51 -1.27 0.65
CA ARG A 47 20.82 -0.38 1.57
C ARG A 47 21.53 -0.29 2.91
N LEU A 48 21.81 0.94 3.37
CA LEU A 48 22.23 1.23 4.74
C LEU A 48 20.97 1.38 5.60
N LEU A 49 20.66 0.39 6.44
CA LEU A 49 19.37 0.29 7.12
C LEU A 49 19.12 1.44 8.10
N GLU A 50 20.15 1.87 8.84
CA GLU A 50 20.03 2.92 9.85
C GLU A 50 19.86 4.32 9.26
N LEU A 51 20.37 4.55 8.04
CA LEU A 51 20.31 5.84 7.34
C LEU A 51 19.26 5.87 6.22
N ASP A 52 18.65 4.71 5.94
CA ASP A 52 17.68 4.53 4.85
C ASP A 52 18.22 5.02 3.48
N ARG A 53 19.52 4.78 3.23
CA ARG A 53 20.19 5.16 1.99
C ARG A 53 20.32 3.97 1.07
N ILE A 54 20.11 4.19 -0.22
CA ILE A 54 20.13 3.14 -1.25
C ILE A 54 21.16 3.51 -2.31
N GLU A 55 21.95 2.51 -2.72
CA GLU A 55 22.86 2.54 -3.85
C GLU A 55 22.68 1.28 -4.70
N HIS A 56 23.22 1.31 -5.92
CA HIS A 56 23.27 0.15 -6.80
C HIS A 56 24.70 -0.14 -7.22
N THR A 57 25.02 -1.43 -7.36
CA THR A 57 26.36 -1.81 -7.83
C THR A 57 26.58 -1.45 -9.29
N GLY A 58 27.74 -0.86 -9.58
CA GLY A 58 28.21 -0.54 -10.91
C GLY A 58 28.74 -1.76 -11.69
N GLY A 59 29.31 -1.52 -12.88
CA GLY A 59 29.73 -2.55 -13.83
C GLY A 59 30.82 -3.53 -13.34
N GLN A 60 31.55 -3.18 -12.26
CA GLN A 60 32.54 -4.04 -11.59
C GLN A 60 32.03 -4.52 -10.23
N GLY A 61 30.72 -4.45 -9.97
CA GLY A 61 30.12 -4.82 -8.70
C GLY A 61 30.42 -3.87 -7.53
N GLN A 62 31.00 -2.70 -7.79
CA GLN A 62 31.38 -1.73 -6.76
C GLN A 62 30.20 -0.84 -6.38
N PHE A 63 30.22 -0.37 -5.13
CA PHE A 63 29.32 0.66 -4.62
C PHE A 63 30.04 1.58 -3.63
N THR A 64 29.51 2.78 -3.42
CA THR A 64 30.05 3.76 -2.48
C THR A 64 28.91 4.50 -1.79
N PHE A 65 29.07 4.77 -0.50
CA PHE A 65 28.25 5.72 0.25
C PHE A 65 29.17 6.79 0.83
N SER A 66 29.11 7.98 0.29
CA SER A 66 29.82 9.15 0.81
C SER A 66 29.02 9.80 1.94
N ASP A 67 29.66 10.66 2.74
CA ASP A 67 29.01 11.41 3.81
C ASP A 67 28.28 10.53 4.84
N VAL A 68 28.92 9.45 5.27
CA VAL A 68 28.40 8.58 6.32
C VAL A 68 28.97 9.02 7.67
N PRO A 69 28.16 9.29 8.70
CA PRO A 69 28.66 9.56 10.05
C PRO A 69 29.45 8.38 10.65
N LYS A 70 30.34 8.61 11.61
CA LYS A 70 30.93 7.53 12.39
C LYS A 70 29.86 6.70 13.10
N GLY A 71 29.97 5.37 13.03
CA GLY A 71 28.95 4.48 13.60
C GLY A 71 29.09 3.04 13.15
N ILE A 72 28.10 2.24 13.54
CA ILE A 72 27.94 0.85 13.09
C ILE A 72 26.68 0.78 12.25
N TYR A 73 26.82 0.27 11.04
CA TYR A 73 25.74 0.24 10.06
C TYR A 73 25.53 -1.17 9.53
N ARG A 74 24.28 -1.57 9.34
CA ARG A 74 23.92 -2.78 8.64
C ARG A 74 23.75 -2.48 7.16
N VAL A 75 24.48 -3.23 6.35
CA VAL A 75 24.46 -3.16 4.89
C VAL A 75 23.66 -4.34 4.37
N TYR A 76 22.44 -4.06 3.91
CA TYR A 76 21.66 -5.05 3.19
C TYR A 76 22.04 -5.04 1.72
N VAL A 77 22.15 -6.25 1.13
CA VAL A 77 22.41 -6.43 -0.31
C VAL A 77 21.41 -7.43 -0.87
N GLY A 78 20.68 -6.98 -1.88
CA GLY A 78 19.68 -7.82 -2.56
C GLY A 78 19.73 -7.63 -4.06
N VAL A 79 19.61 -8.72 -4.79
CA VAL A 79 19.43 -8.75 -6.24
C VAL A 79 18.69 -10.03 -6.62
N THR A 80 17.79 -9.92 -7.59
CA THR A 80 17.01 -11.07 -8.07
C THR A 80 17.92 -12.19 -8.56
N GLY A 81 17.64 -13.44 -8.19
CA GLY A 81 18.44 -14.63 -8.53
C GLY A 81 19.57 -14.92 -7.55
N TYR A 82 19.64 -14.18 -6.45
CA TYR A 82 20.62 -14.40 -5.38
C TYR A 82 19.95 -14.34 -4.01
N ALA A 83 20.51 -15.08 -3.05
CA ALA A 83 20.14 -14.94 -1.65
C ALA A 83 20.60 -13.57 -1.13
N SER A 84 19.71 -12.79 -0.56
CA SER A 84 20.06 -11.51 0.05
C SER A 84 20.96 -11.72 1.28
N VAL A 85 21.85 -10.77 1.53
CA VAL A 85 22.78 -10.76 2.65
C VAL A 85 22.64 -9.46 3.42
N THR A 86 22.73 -9.54 4.74
CA THR A 86 22.90 -8.35 5.60
C THR A 86 24.20 -8.54 6.39
N ASP A 87 25.10 -7.59 6.24
CA ASP A 87 26.40 -7.57 6.93
C ASP A 87 26.57 -6.26 7.71
N THR A 88 27.52 -6.21 8.60
CA THR A 88 27.75 -5.05 9.47
C THR A 88 29.08 -4.39 9.16
N VAL A 89 29.06 -3.08 8.93
CA VAL A 89 30.27 -2.27 8.72
C VAL A 89 30.47 -1.28 9.86
N LYS A 90 31.68 -1.19 10.38
CA LYS A 90 32.08 -0.19 11.39
C LYS A 90 32.79 0.97 10.70
N VAL A 91 32.24 2.15 10.81
CA VAL A 91 32.78 3.40 10.25
C VAL A 91 33.48 4.15 11.38
N ILE A 92 34.81 4.02 11.44
CA ILE A 92 35.65 4.60 12.50
C ILE A 92 36.63 5.60 11.90
N GLY A 93 37.19 5.32 10.74
CA GLY A 93 38.14 6.15 9.99
C GLY A 93 37.52 6.66 8.69
N ASP A 94 38.30 7.37 7.88
CA ASP A 94 37.81 8.06 6.66
C ASP A 94 37.14 7.15 5.63
N ILE A 95 37.61 5.91 5.51
CA ILE A 95 37.08 4.94 4.58
C ILE A 95 36.87 3.59 5.28
N ALA A 96 35.64 3.09 5.30
CA ALA A 96 35.30 1.74 5.68
C ALA A 96 35.12 0.89 4.42
N ARG A 97 35.69 -0.34 4.41
CA ARG A 97 35.61 -1.25 3.25
C ARG A 97 34.85 -2.51 3.62
N ILE A 98 34.00 -2.97 2.69
CA ILE A 98 33.22 -4.20 2.85
C ILE A 98 33.23 -4.97 1.53
N SER A 99 33.35 -6.31 1.59
CA SER A 99 33.24 -7.18 0.43
C SER A 99 32.14 -8.21 0.71
N ILE A 100 31.17 -8.29 -0.16
CA ILE A 100 29.96 -9.12 0.03
C ILE A 100 29.92 -10.16 -1.07
N GLU A 101 29.88 -11.42 -0.64
CA GLU A 101 29.72 -12.58 -1.52
C GLU A 101 28.26 -13.04 -1.48
N LEU A 102 27.57 -12.98 -2.62
CA LEU A 102 26.21 -13.50 -2.76
C LEU A 102 26.24 -14.93 -3.32
N ARG A 103 25.31 -15.74 -2.86
CA ARG A 103 25.07 -17.09 -3.40
C ARG A 103 23.88 -17.05 -4.34
N GLU A 104 24.00 -17.75 -5.47
CA GLU A 104 22.88 -17.93 -6.39
C GLU A 104 21.73 -18.65 -5.69
N SER A 105 20.53 -18.11 -5.82
CA SER A 105 19.32 -18.64 -5.20
C SER A 105 18.09 -18.20 -5.96
N ALA A 106 17.20 -19.14 -6.23
CA ALA A 106 15.84 -18.84 -6.70
C ALA A 106 14.92 -18.38 -5.56
N ILE A 107 15.39 -18.37 -4.32
CA ILE A 107 14.65 -17.91 -3.13
C ILE A 107 15.23 -16.58 -2.67
N HIS A 108 14.38 -15.55 -2.56
CA HIS A 108 14.67 -14.33 -1.82
C HIS A 108 14.38 -14.59 -0.35
N LEU A 109 15.43 -14.76 0.48
CA LEU A 109 15.28 -15.19 1.86
C LEU A 109 14.96 -14.06 2.85
N LYS A 110 15.29 -12.81 2.49
CA LYS A 110 15.14 -11.67 3.42
C LYS A 110 14.77 -10.42 2.64
N GLU A 111 13.64 -9.84 2.97
CA GLU A 111 13.17 -8.59 2.40
C GLU A 111 13.37 -7.46 3.43
N VAL A 112 13.68 -6.25 2.95
CA VAL A 112 13.73 -5.07 3.80
C VAL A 112 12.36 -4.42 3.82
N VAL A 113 11.75 -4.35 4.99
CA VAL A 113 10.49 -3.65 5.24
C VAL A 113 10.80 -2.33 5.94
N VAL A 114 10.39 -1.23 5.32
CA VAL A 114 10.64 0.11 5.87
C VAL A 114 9.46 0.65 6.68
N SER A 115 8.33 -0.04 6.67
CA SER A 115 7.05 0.48 7.16
C SER A 115 6.59 -0.15 8.47
N ALA A 116 7.18 -1.25 8.93
CA ALA A 116 6.70 -1.95 10.13
C ALA A 116 7.34 -1.44 11.44
N SER A 117 8.42 -0.66 11.34
CA SER A 117 9.15 -0.10 12.49
C SER A 117 9.69 1.30 12.16
N PRO A 118 10.09 2.12 13.17
CA PRO A 118 10.64 3.46 12.93
C PRO A 118 11.92 3.49 12.08
N THR A 119 12.65 2.38 12.04
CA THR A 119 13.84 2.16 11.21
C THR A 119 13.62 0.99 10.27
N ALA A 120 14.23 1.02 9.07
CA ALA A 120 14.17 -0.09 8.14
C ALA A 120 14.78 -1.37 8.75
N ARG A 121 14.11 -2.52 8.55
CA ARG A 121 14.53 -3.83 9.06
C ARG A 121 14.25 -4.92 8.05
N ILE A 122 14.98 -5.99 8.14
CA ILE A 122 14.65 -7.22 7.44
C ILE A 122 13.36 -7.84 8.02
N SER A 123 12.60 -8.55 7.17
CA SER A 123 11.29 -9.12 7.56
C SER A 123 11.36 -10.03 8.79
N ASP A 124 12.48 -10.75 8.99
CA ASP A 124 12.68 -11.65 10.13
C ASP A 124 12.83 -10.92 11.48
N GLU A 125 13.18 -9.65 11.46
CA GLU A 125 13.35 -8.82 12.66
C GLU A 125 12.07 -8.03 13.02
N GLN A 126 10.99 -8.22 12.28
CA GLN A 126 9.72 -7.54 12.51
C GLN A 126 8.86 -8.31 13.53
N TYR A 127 8.22 -7.58 14.44
CA TYR A 127 7.29 -8.15 15.43
C TYR A 127 5.95 -8.53 14.81
N GLN A 128 5.56 -7.84 13.74
CA GLN A 128 4.35 -8.10 12.98
C GLN A 128 4.68 -8.89 11.71
N SER A 129 3.71 -9.62 11.21
CA SER A 129 3.82 -10.25 9.90
C SER A 129 3.87 -9.18 8.82
N ALA A 130 4.99 -9.06 8.13
CA ALA A 130 5.23 -8.05 7.12
C ALA A 130 5.95 -8.65 5.93
N ALA A 131 5.59 -8.18 4.74
CA ALA A 131 6.22 -8.55 3.47
C ALA A 131 6.52 -7.30 2.65
N SER A 132 7.53 -7.39 1.81
CA SER A 132 7.88 -6.35 0.86
C SER A 132 8.03 -6.95 -0.53
N LYS A 133 7.71 -6.18 -1.55
CA LYS A 133 8.00 -6.50 -2.95
C LYS A 133 8.83 -5.40 -3.58
N SER A 134 9.93 -5.80 -4.19
CA SER A 134 10.73 -4.93 -5.04
C SER A 134 10.01 -4.61 -6.36
N LEU A 135 10.47 -3.60 -7.08
CA LEU A 135 9.95 -3.22 -8.40
C LEU A 135 9.88 -4.42 -9.37
N VAL A 136 10.94 -5.25 -9.45
CA VAL A 136 11.00 -6.40 -10.38
C VAL A 136 9.96 -7.47 -9.99
N GLU A 137 9.86 -7.80 -8.71
CA GLU A 137 8.87 -8.76 -8.21
C GLU A 137 7.45 -8.27 -8.43
N PHE A 138 7.23 -6.98 -8.18
CA PHE A 138 5.94 -6.33 -8.39
C PHE A 138 5.52 -6.34 -9.87
N GLN A 139 6.42 -6.02 -10.79
CA GLN A 139 6.12 -6.04 -12.22
C GLN A 139 5.88 -7.46 -12.77
N ASN A 140 6.55 -8.47 -12.22
CA ASN A 140 6.36 -9.87 -12.59
C ASN A 140 5.09 -10.50 -11.97
N SER A 141 4.45 -9.83 -11.03
CA SER A 141 3.19 -10.31 -10.44
C SER A 141 2.03 -10.14 -11.42
N SER A 142 1.07 -11.07 -11.38
CA SER A 142 -0.14 -11.02 -12.19
C SER A 142 -1.10 -9.94 -11.67
N GLY A 143 -1.81 -9.30 -12.58
CA GLY A 143 -2.77 -8.23 -12.31
C GLY A 143 -2.41 -6.92 -13.02
N ALA A 144 -3.40 -6.04 -13.15
CA ALA A 144 -3.26 -4.72 -13.78
C ALA A 144 -3.03 -3.62 -12.73
N THR A 145 -3.69 -3.72 -11.57
CA THR A 145 -3.63 -2.72 -10.51
C THR A 145 -2.58 -3.06 -9.45
N PHE A 146 -2.18 -2.07 -8.65
CA PHE A 146 -1.25 -2.30 -7.55
C PHE A 146 -1.79 -3.31 -6.53
N ALA A 147 -3.09 -3.27 -6.22
CA ALA A 147 -3.73 -4.18 -5.28
C ALA A 147 -3.71 -5.64 -5.80
N GLU A 148 -4.00 -5.84 -7.08
CA GLU A 148 -3.93 -7.17 -7.70
C GLU A 148 -2.51 -7.73 -7.70
N LYS A 149 -1.50 -6.90 -7.98
CA LYS A 149 -0.09 -7.30 -8.00
C LYS A 149 0.47 -7.69 -6.61
N VAL A 150 -0.17 -7.30 -5.51
CA VAL A 150 0.19 -7.75 -4.15
C VAL A 150 -0.65 -8.91 -3.63
N SER A 151 -1.66 -9.36 -4.37
CA SER A 151 -2.60 -10.41 -3.96
C SER A 151 -2.00 -11.82 -3.90
N ASP A 152 -0.78 -12.03 -4.38
CA ASP A 152 -0.01 -13.28 -4.23
C ASP A 152 0.74 -13.38 -2.90
N LEU A 153 0.67 -12.31 -2.06
CA LEU A 153 1.13 -12.35 -0.69
C LEU A 153 0.07 -13.03 0.20
N PRO A 154 0.47 -13.93 1.12
CA PRO A 154 -0.47 -14.55 2.05
C PRO A 154 -1.23 -13.51 2.87
N GLY A 155 -2.53 -13.74 3.10
CA GLY A 155 -3.39 -12.83 3.85
C GLY A 155 -3.80 -11.55 3.12
N VAL A 156 -3.47 -11.40 1.83
CA VAL A 156 -3.81 -10.24 0.99
C VAL A 156 -4.79 -10.65 -0.09
N ALA A 157 -6.05 -10.25 0.02
CA ALA A 157 -7.08 -10.38 -1.02
C ALA A 157 -7.29 -9.04 -1.73
N VAL A 158 -8.12 -9.01 -2.75
CA VAL A 158 -8.45 -7.80 -3.50
C VAL A 158 -9.94 -7.66 -3.67
N ARG A 159 -10.47 -6.51 -3.30
CA ARG A 159 -11.80 -6.08 -3.70
C ARG A 159 -11.68 -5.24 -4.95
N SER A 160 -12.43 -5.57 -6.01
CA SER A 160 -12.33 -4.90 -7.30
C SER A 160 -13.69 -4.57 -7.89
N LEU A 161 -13.73 -3.46 -8.64
CA LEU A 161 -14.86 -3.06 -9.47
C LEU A 161 -14.31 -2.57 -10.82
N GLY A 162 -14.15 -3.48 -11.76
CA GLY A 162 -13.59 -3.16 -13.07
C GLY A 162 -12.07 -3.09 -13.09
N SER A 163 -11.47 -2.13 -13.86
CA SER A 163 -10.05 -2.06 -14.15
C SER A 163 -9.24 -1.22 -13.16
N ALA A 164 -9.76 -0.05 -12.77
CA ALA A 164 -9.03 0.88 -11.93
C ALA A 164 -9.40 0.78 -10.44
N PRO A 165 -10.68 0.70 -10.05
CA PRO A 165 -11.04 0.57 -8.64
C PRO A 165 -10.67 -0.79 -8.09
N SER A 166 -9.61 -0.84 -7.33
CA SER A 166 -9.18 -2.03 -6.62
C SER A 166 -8.52 -1.67 -5.30
N ARG A 167 -8.74 -2.51 -4.27
CA ARG A 167 -8.20 -2.31 -2.94
C ARG A 167 -7.70 -3.60 -2.33
N PRO A 168 -6.59 -3.56 -1.60
CA PRO A 168 -6.14 -4.69 -0.82
C PRO A 168 -7.07 -4.91 0.39
N ILE A 169 -7.40 -6.16 0.64
CA ILE A 169 -8.09 -6.67 1.82
C ILE A 169 -7.07 -7.47 2.61
N LEU A 170 -6.79 -7.04 3.84
CA LEU A 170 -5.83 -7.71 4.71
C LEU A 170 -6.57 -8.54 5.76
N ARG A 171 -6.40 -9.87 5.71
CA ARG A 171 -7.02 -10.79 6.70
C ARG A 171 -8.52 -10.59 6.88
N GLY A 172 -9.24 -10.27 5.79
CA GLY A 172 -10.68 -10.02 5.78
C GLY A 172 -11.11 -8.61 6.15
N LEU A 173 -10.18 -7.71 6.46
CA LEU A 173 -10.44 -6.28 6.70
C LEU A 173 -10.00 -5.45 5.48
N GLY A 174 -10.76 -4.44 5.16
CA GLY A 174 -10.52 -3.58 4.00
C GLY A 174 -11.03 -2.16 4.22
N ASP A 175 -11.18 -1.42 3.13
CA ASP A 175 -11.77 -0.07 3.11
C ASP A 175 -11.13 0.84 4.19
N ASN A 176 -11.88 1.19 5.22
CA ASN A 176 -11.44 2.12 6.26
C ASN A 176 -10.56 1.47 7.36
N GLU A 177 -10.45 0.14 7.41
CA GLU A 177 -9.62 -0.60 8.38
C GLU A 177 -8.19 -0.86 7.87
N VAL A 178 -7.94 -0.69 6.56
CA VAL A 178 -6.62 -0.84 5.93
C VAL A 178 -6.15 0.51 5.41
N LEU A 179 -5.02 0.98 5.93
CA LEU A 179 -4.46 2.26 5.53
C LEU A 179 -3.49 2.09 4.36
N ILE A 180 -3.78 2.76 3.25
CA ILE A 180 -2.87 2.86 2.12
C ILE A 180 -2.07 4.15 2.25
N LEU A 181 -0.75 4.03 2.13
CA LEU A 181 0.21 5.11 2.27
C LEU A 181 1.04 5.25 1.00
N GLU A 182 1.50 6.45 0.74
CA GLU A 182 2.57 6.71 -0.20
C GLU A 182 3.76 7.29 0.57
N ASN A 183 4.90 6.60 0.51
CA ASN A 183 6.12 7.01 1.21
C ASN A 183 5.96 7.19 2.74
N GLY A 184 5.06 6.41 3.36
CA GLY A 184 4.77 6.49 4.79
C GLY A 184 3.80 7.62 5.19
N LEU A 185 3.25 8.36 4.23
CA LEU A 185 2.31 9.47 4.44
C LEU A 185 0.94 9.14 3.83
N ARG A 186 -0.14 9.71 4.40
CA ARG A 186 -1.50 9.55 3.89
C ARG A 186 -1.66 10.25 2.54
N MET A 187 -2.32 9.62 1.59
CA MET A 187 -2.42 10.13 0.22
C MET A 187 -3.48 11.23 0.04
N GLY A 188 -4.42 11.37 0.96
CA GLY A 188 -5.46 12.39 0.88
C GLY A 188 -6.50 12.16 -0.22
N ASP A 189 -6.72 10.93 -0.63
CA ASP A 189 -7.68 10.51 -1.63
C ASP A 189 -9.09 10.23 -1.06
N LEU A 190 -9.97 9.74 -1.89
CA LEU A 190 -11.31 9.28 -1.56
C LEU A 190 -11.52 7.78 -1.79
N ALA A 191 -10.43 7.03 -1.96
CA ALA A 191 -10.53 5.62 -2.31
C ALA A 191 -11.32 4.79 -1.28
N THR A 192 -11.38 5.19 -0.01
CA THR A 192 -12.17 4.52 1.04
C THR A 192 -13.61 5.04 1.15
N PHE A 193 -13.97 6.05 0.37
CA PHE A 193 -15.30 6.65 0.42
C PHE A 193 -16.34 5.76 -0.26
N ASP A 194 -15.96 5.15 -1.39
CA ASP A 194 -16.83 4.30 -2.20
C ASP A 194 -16.00 3.20 -2.93
N PRO A 195 -16.55 1.98 -3.14
CA PRO A 195 -15.87 0.91 -3.88
C PRO A 195 -15.48 1.27 -5.32
N ALA A 196 -16.16 2.23 -5.94
CA ALA A 196 -15.87 2.68 -7.31
C ALA A 196 -14.69 3.66 -7.38
N HIS A 197 -14.21 4.17 -6.26
CA HIS A 197 -13.11 5.12 -6.25
C HIS A 197 -11.76 4.41 -6.29
N ALA A 198 -11.01 4.63 -7.38
CA ALA A 198 -9.67 4.09 -7.52
C ALA A 198 -8.69 4.75 -6.55
N THR A 199 -7.71 3.98 -6.10
CA THR A 199 -6.56 4.53 -5.38
C THR A 199 -5.65 5.24 -6.39
N PRO A 200 -5.31 6.53 -6.22
CA PRO A 200 -4.59 7.31 -7.23
C PRO A 200 -3.08 7.03 -7.21
N ILE A 201 -2.71 5.82 -7.61
CA ILE A 201 -1.33 5.32 -7.68
C ILE A 201 -1.09 4.73 -9.06
N GLU A 202 -0.04 5.19 -9.73
CA GLU A 202 0.44 4.60 -10.97
C GLU A 202 1.29 3.36 -10.69
N ALA A 203 0.81 2.19 -11.09
CA ALA A 203 1.45 0.92 -10.77
C ALA A 203 2.85 0.76 -11.40
N ILE A 204 3.10 1.33 -12.57
CA ILE A 204 4.39 1.19 -13.26
C ILE A 204 5.51 2.02 -12.62
N GLY A 205 5.17 3.06 -11.84
CA GLY A 205 6.12 3.96 -11.15
C GLY A 205 6.50 3.55 -9.73
N ILE A 206 6.05 2.41 -9.24
CA ILE A 206 6.29 1.93 -7.88
C ILE A 206 7.68 1.31 -7.78
N SER A 207 8.50 1.77 -6.82
CA SER A 207 9.82 1.20 -6.54
C SER A 207 9.77 0.02 -5.57
N GLN A 208 8.90 0.08 -4.57
CA GLN A 208 8.72 -0.96 -3.56
C GLN A 208 7.31 -0.88 -2.97
N ILE A 209 6.75 -2.00 -2.55
CA ILE A 209 5.52 -2.04 -1.74
C ILE A 209 5.78 -2.85 -0.49
N ASP A 210 5.42 -2.26 0.66
CA ASP A 210 5.39 -2.95 1.94
C ASP A 210 3.95 -3.24 2.35
N VAL A 211 3.71 -4.45 2.83
CA VAL A 211 2.43 -4.87 3.41
C VAL A 211 2.68 -5.33 4.84
N VAL A 212 2.10 -4.63 5.81
CA VAL A 212 2.12 -5.01 7.23
C VAL A 212 0.73 -5.47 7.62
N ARG A 213 0.62 -6.71 8.05
CA ARG A 213 -0.65 -7.36 8.42
C ARG A 213 -0.88 -7.26 9.92
N GLY A 214 -2.13 -7.06 10.31
CA GLY A 214 -2.49 -6.84 11.70
C GLY A 214 -2.29 -5.39 12.17
N PRO A 215 -2.61 -5.07 13.43
CA PRO A 215 -2.63 -3.70 13.92
C PRO A 215 -1.25 -3.02 13.89
N ALA A 216 -1.06 -2.06 13.01
CA ALA A 216 0.17 -1.24 12.88
C ALA A 216 -0.03 0.18 13.44
N THR A 217 -0.86 0.33 14.45
CA THR A 217 -1.44 1.61 14.90
C THR A 217 -0.45 2.57 15.54
N ILE A 218 0.62 2.10 16.15
CA ILE A 218 1.52 2.98 16.91
C ILE A 218 2.18 4.03 16.01
N LEU A 219 2.68 3.65 14.86
CA LEU A 219 3.36 4.57 13.96
C LEU A 219 2.39 5.42 13.12
N TYR A 220 1.29 4.82 12.64
CA TYR A 220 0.43 5.39 11.60
C TYR A 220 -0.94 5.86 12.11
N GLY A 221 -1.32 5.45 13.33
CA GLY A 221 -2.54 5.88 14.01
C GLY A 221 -3.81 5.20 13.54
N ALA A 222 -4.90 5.97 13.49
CA ALA A 222 -6.22 5.47 13.13
C ALA A 222 -6.25 4.83 11.72
N ASN A 223 -7.20 3.93 11.50
CA ASN A 223 -7.46 3.23 10.24
C ASN A 223 -6.41 2.15 9.89
N THR A 224 -5.79 1.55 10.91
CA THR A 224 -4.77 0.51 10.75
C THR A 224 -5.11 -0.77 11.55
N ILE A 225 -6.41 -1.03 11.78
CA ILE A 225 -6.87 -2.23 12.50
C ILE A 225 -6.51 -3.49 11.70
N GLY A 226 -6.70 -3.46 10.39
CA GLY A 226 -6.36 -4.54 9.46
C GLY A 226 -4.88 -4.56 9.05
N GLY A 227 -4.23 -3.41 9.09
CA GLY A 227 -2.84 -3.23 8.68
C GLY A 227 -2.61 -2.05 7.77
N ILE A 228 -1.45 -2.05 7.11
CA ILE A 228 -1.07 -1.01 6.15
C ILE A 228 -0.53 -1.59 4.86
N VAL A 229 -0.71 -0.86 3.77
CA VAL A 229 0.01 -1.03 2.50
C VAL A 229 0.72 0.27 2.20
N ASN A 230 2.05 0.27 2.22
CA ASN A 230 2.85 1.44 1.93
C ASN A 230 3.51 1.31 0.56
N VAL A 231 3.17 2.22 -0.33
CA VAL A 231 3.73 2.30 -1.68
C VAL A 231 4.88 3.30 -1.67
N ILE A 232 6.04 2.87 -2.15
CA ILE A 232 7.25 3.69 -2.20
C ILE A 232 7.50 4.09 -3.65
N THR A 233 7.53 5.42 -3.90
CA THR A 233 7.63 6.01 -5.24
C THR A 233 8.87 6.91 -5.41
N ASP A 234 9.70 7.03 -4.36
CA ASP A 234 10.96 7.80 -4.37
C ASP A 234 10.83 9.22 -4.95
N ILE A 235 9.69 9.90 -4.67
CA ILE A 235 9.45 11.26 -5.17
C ILE A 235 10.53 12.24 -4.74
N VAL A 236 11.07 12.09 -3.52
CA VAL A 236 12.27 12.79 -3.04
C VAL A 236 13.46 11.86 -3.30
N PRO A 237 14.43 12.25 -4.18
CA PRO A 237 15.54 11.38 -4.54
C PRO A 237 16.53 11.19 -3.39
N SER A 238 17.26 10.07 -3.42
CA SER A 238 18.48 9.90 -2.65
C SER A 238 19.67 10.39 -3.48
N VAL A 239 20.67 10.99 -2.81
CA VAL A 239 21.93 11.36 -3.47
C VAL A 239 22.77 10.10 -3.65
N SER A 240 23.17 9.83 -4.89
CA SER A 240 24.01 8.69 -5.28
C SER A 240 25.40 9.18 -5.72
N ASP A 241 26.42 8.35 -5.55
CA ASP A 241 27.75 8.58 -6.10
C ASP A 241 27.81 8.38 -7.63
N HIS A 242 26.74 7.83 -8.21
CA HIS A 242 26.59 7.75 -9.66
C HIS A 242 25.95 9.03 -10.21
N PRO A 243 26.58 9.71 -11.19
CA PRO A 243 26.04 10.96 -11.75
C PRO A 243 24.65 10.84 -12.35
N ILE A 244 24.34 9.68 -12.90
CA ILE A 244 23.02 9.39 -13.49
C ILE A 244 22.63 7.98 -13.04
N SER A 245 21.44 7.88 -12.48
CA SER A 245 20.78 6.60 -12.12
C SER A 245 19.29 6.69 -12.43
N GLY A 246 18.63 5.55 -12.56
CA GLY A 246 17.22 5.57 -12.83
C GLY A 246 16.64 4.27 -13.33
N THR A 247 15.37 4.36 -13.73
CA THR A 247 14.61 3.22 -14.27
C THR A 247 13.78 3.67 -15.45
N ALA A 248 13.79 2.91 -16.53
CA ALA A 248 12.83 3.01 -17.61
C ALA A 248 12.05 1.69 -17.71
N ALA A 249 10.73 1.76 -17.86
CA ALA A 249 9.88 0.58 -17.95
C ALA A 249 8.82 0.76 -19.04
N ILE A 250 8.50 -0.33 -19.75
CA ILE A 250 7.42 -0.41 -20.72
C ILE A 250 6.63 -1.69 -20.45
N GLU A 251 5.31 -1.59 -20.44
CA GLU A 251 4.40 -2.72 -20.32
C GLU A 251 3.38 -2.71 -21.46
N GLY A 252 3.12 -3.87 -22.08
CA GLY A 252 2.01 -4.09 -22.99
C GLY A 252 1.15 -5.24 -22.48
N ASN A 253 -0.19 -5.13 -22.55
CA ASN A 253 -1.11 -6.16 -22.08
C ASN A 253 -2.26 -6.36 -23.05
N THR A 254 -2.45 -7.59 -23.54
CA THR A 254 -3.49 -7.91 -24.52
C THR A 254 -4.88 -8.06 -23.91
N VAL A 255 -5.01 -8.31 -22.60
CA VAL A 255 -6.32 -8.52 -21.96
C VAL A 255 -7.18 -7.26 -22.00
N ASN A 256 -6.55 -6.09 -21.88
CA ASN A 256 -7.22 -4.79 -21.96
C ASN A 256 -6.61 -3.90 -23.06
N SER A 257 -5.82 -4.49 -23.96
CA SER A 257 -5.09 -3.77 -25.03
C SER A 257 -4.33 -2.56 -24.47
N ALA A 258 -3.72 -2.73 -23.28
CA ALA A 258 -3.01 -1.67 -22.60
C ALA A 258 -1.58 -1.50 -23.12
N GLY A 259 -1.16 -0.23 -23.12
CA GLY A 259 0.24 0.17 -23.19
C GLY A 259 0.57 1.09 -22.04
N ALA A 260 1.68 0.83 -21.35
CA ALA A 260 2.18 1.64 -20.27
C ALA A 260 3.66 1.96 -20.46
N GLY A 261 4.10 3.13 -20.00
CA GLY A 261 5.48 3.54 -20.01
C GLY A 261 5.82 4.40 -18.81
N TYR A 262 7.05 4.26 -18.32
CA TYR A 262 7.56 5.03 -17.19
C TYR A 262 9.04 5.27 -17.35
N ILE A 263 9.48 6.48 -17.02
CA ILE A 263 10.89 6.84 -16.90
C ILE A 263 11.11 7.64 -15.63
N ASN A 264 12.13 7.26 -14.90
CA ASN A 264 12.60 7.95 -13.71
C ASN A 264 14.11 8.15 -13.82
N ASN A 265 14.54 9.40 -13.87
CA ASN A 265 15.95 9.76 -13.89
C ASN A 265 16.33 10.54 -12.65
N ILE A 266 17.45 10.18 -12.05
CA ILE A 266 18.08 10.89 -10.94
C ILE A 266 19.46 11.34 -11.42
N TYR A 267 19.70 12.63 -11.35
CA TYR A 267 21.01 13.24 -11.59
C TYR A 267 21.61 13.65 -10.26
N SER A 268 22.77 13.09 -9.92
CA SER A 268 23.50 13.37 -8.67
C SER A 268 24.81 14.07 -8.94
N GLN A 269 25.11 15.14 -8.17
CA GLN A 269 26.36 15.87 -8.25
C GLN A 269 26.79 16.35 -6.85
N GLY A 270 27.88 15.79 -6.33
CA GLY A 270 28.33 16.06 -4.98
C GLY A 270 27.26 15.71 -3.97
N HIS A 271 26.80 16.68 -3.21
CA HIS A 271 25.79 16.51 -2.16
C HIS A 271 24.34 16.67 -2.65
N GLN A 272 24.11 16.79 -3.94
CA GLN A 272 22.79 17.13 -4.48
C GLN A 272 22.28 16.06 -5.43
N ALA A 273 20.97 15.85 -5.43
CA ALA A 273 20.28 15.03 -6.41
C ALA A 273 19.04 15.74 -6.96
N PHE A 274 18.83 15.60 -8.26
CA PHE A 274 17.63 16.06 -8.97
C PHE A 274 16.95 14.86 -9.62
N ARG A 275 15.65 14.78 -9.47
CA ARG A 275 14.83 13.72 -10.03
C ARG A 275 13.80 14.28 -11.01
N VAL A 276 13.62 13.57 -12.12
CA VAL A 276 12.52 13.78 -13.07
C VAL A 276 11.88 12.43 -13.36
N SER A 277 10.58 12.35 -13.28
CA SER A 277 9.82 11.16 -13.68
C SER A 277 8.61 11.53 -14.53
N VAL A 278 8.29 10.67 -15.48
CA VAL A 278 7.08 10.74 -16.31
C VAL A 278 6.61 9.33 -16.58
N GLY A 279 5.32 9.09 -16.50
CA GLY A 279 4.73 7.79 -16.81
C GLY A 279 3.25 7.88 -17.11
N GLY A 280 2.68 6.77 -17.54
CA GLY A 280 1.25 6.64 -17.75
C GLY A 280 0.84 5.35 -18.39
N VAL A 281 -0.46 5.11 -18.37
CA VAL A 281 -1.12 3.92 -18.91
C VAL A 281 -2.28 4.36 -19.81
N ARG A 282 -2.46 3.62 -20.87
CA ARG A 282 -3.67 3.68 -21.68
C ARG A 282 -4.20 2.27 -21.87
N ALA A 283 -5.35 1.97 -21.29
CA ALA A 283 -6.00 0.69 -21.36
C ALA A 283 -7.43 0.81 -21.86
N HIS A 284 -7.87 -0.18 -22.63
CA HIS A 284 -9.24 -0.31 -23.11
C HIS A 284 -10.03 -1.30 -22.24
N ASN A 285 -11.27 -1.59 -22.62
CA ASN A 285 -12.12 -2.52 -21.91
C ASN A 285 -11.51 -3.93 -21.81
N ILE A 286 -11.61 -4.52 -20.61
CA ILE A 286 -11.04 -5.83 -20.25
C ILE A 286 -11.72 -6.93 -21.06
N ARG A 287 -10.93 -7.80 -21.67
CA ARG A 287 -11.42 -9.05 -22.29
C ARG A 287 -11.77 -10.06 -21.22
N ILE A 288 -12.95 -10.65 -21.37
CA ILE A 288 -13.44 -11.79 -20.60
C ILE A 288 -13.58 -13.00 -21.53
N PRO A 289 -13.65 -14.23 -21.01
CA PRO A 289 -13.99 -15.38 -21.86
C PRO A 289 -15.32 -15.13 -22.56
N SER A 290 -15.37 -15.26 -23.89
CA SER A 290 -16.58 -14.99 -24.67
C SER A 290 -17.70 -15.96 -24.26
N GLY A 291 -18.90 -15.43 -24.04
CA GLY A 291 -20.04 -16.23 -23.61
C GLY A 291 -21.31 -15.43 -23.35
N ASN A 292 -22.34 -16.14 -22.97
CA ASN A 292 -23.62 -15.56 -22.54
C ASN A 292 -23.57 -15.35 -21.02
N TYR A 293 -23.78 -14.12 -20.60
CA TYR A 293 -23.82 -13.72 -19.21
C TYR A 293 -25.21 -13.19 -18.88
N THR A 294 -25.78 -13.71 -17.80
CA THR A 294 -27.13 -13.35 -17.37
C THR A 294 -27.03 -12.29 -16.28
N ASP A 295 -27.78 -11.22 -16.44
CA ASP A 295 -28.02 -10.25 -15.39
C ASP A 295 -28.95 -10.89 -14.34
N PRO A 296 -28.49 -11.08 -13.10
CA PRO A 296 -29.31 -11.74 -12.08
C PRO A 296 -30.53 -10.90 -11.67
N GLY A 297 -30.50 -9.57 -11.88
CA GLY A 297 -31.61 -8.69 -11.54
C GLY A 297 -32.75 -8.72 -12.54
N THR A 298 -32.41 -8.66 -13.82
CA THR A 298 -33.41 -8.58 -14.91
C THR A 298 -33.65 -9.91 -15.62
N GLY A 299 -32.75 -10.89 -15.44
CA GLY A 299 -32.74 -12.13 -16.22
C GLY A 299 -32.28 -11.92 -17.69
N ALA A 300 -31.89 -10.71 -18.08
CA ALA A 300 -31.44 -10.44 -19.42
C ALA A 300 -30.09 -11.14 -19.71
N VAL A 301 -29.96 -11.67 -20.93
CA VAL A 301 -28.77 -12.40 -21.36
C VAL A 301 -28.00 -11.54 -22.35
N PHE A 302 -26.71 -11.31 -22.07
CA PHE A 302 -25.80 -10.55 -22.91
C PHE A 302 -24.70 -11.46 -23.42
N ASN A 303 -24.44 -11.42 -24.73
CA ASN A 303 -23.27 -12.06 -25.30
C ASN A 303 -22.09 -11.09 -25.24
N LEU A 304 -21.12 -11.38 -24.39
CA LEU A 304 -19.99 -10.50 -24.12
C LEU A 304 -18.67 -11.22 -24.35
N ASP A 305 -17.69 -10.49 -24.87
CA ASP A 305 -16.26 -10.86 -24.94
C ASP A 305 -15.38 -9.84 -24.20
N ARG A 306 -16.00 -8.74 -23.76
CA ARG A 306 -15.38 -7.66 -22.98
C ARG A 306 -16.30 -7.19 -21.87
N MET A 307 -15.70 -6.82 -20.77
CA MET A 307 -16.36 -6.12 -19.67
C MET A 307 -16.57 -4.67 -20.08
N PRO A 308 -17.82 -4.20 -20.22
CA PRO A 308 -18.05 -2.82 -20.66
C PRO A 308 -17.59 -1.82 -19.59
N GLN A 309 -17.24 -0.60 -20.03
CA GLN A 309 -16.83 0.50 -19.16
C GLN A 309 -15.69 0.14 -18.17
N THR A 310 -14.64 -0.50 -18.70
CA THR A 310 -13.44 -0.84 -17.90
C THR A 310 -12.18 -0.29 -18.55
N PHE A 311 -12.28 0.81 -19.29
CA PHE A 311 -11.12 1.55 -19.76
C PHE A 311 -10.43 2.27 -18.61
N ASP A 312 -9.12 2.53 -18.75
CA ASP A 312 -8.30 3.25 -17.80
C ASP A 312 -7.22 4.04 -18.55
N HIS A 313 -7.19 5.35 -18.34
CA HIS A 313 -6.21 6.24 -18.91
C HIS A 313 -5.60 7.08 -17.79
N SER A 314 -4.34 6.85 -17.48
CA SER A 314 -3.64 7.57 -16.42
C SER A 314 -2.34 8.19 -16.90
N GLY A 315 -1.88 9.18 -16.14
CA GLY A 315 -0.62 9.84 -16.36
C GLY A 315 -0.05 10.41 -15.07
N GLU A 316 1.27 10.37 -14.95
CA GLU A 316 1.97 11.02 -13.86
C GLU A 316 3.22 11.76 -14.33
N ALA A 317 3.57 12.83 -13.63
CA ALA A 317 4.82 13.55 -13.78
C ALA A 317 5.33 13.98 -12.40
N GLY A 318 6.64 13.88 -12.18
CA GLY A 318 7.25 14.21 -10.91
C GLY A 318 8.60 14.89 -11.05
N LEU A 319 8.87 15.79 -10.09
CA LEU A 319 10.17 16.46 -9.92
C LEU A 319 10.59 16.32 -8.46
N GLY A 320 11.89 16.18 -8.23
CA GLY A 320 12.42 16.09 -6.87
C GLY A 320 13.80 16.70 -6.76
N TYR A 321 14.11 17.19 -5.58
CA TYR A 321 15.43 17.68 -5.21
C TYR A 321 15.79 17.19 -3.81
N ALA A 322 17.04 16.80 -3.62
CA ALA A 322 17.57 16.48 -2.30
C ALA A 322 18.99 17.01 -2.15
N TYR A 323 19.31 17.38 -0.92
CA TYR A 323 20.66 17.67 -0.45
C TYR A 323 21.01 16.72 0.69
N GLN A 324 22.20 16.16 0.64
CA GLN A 324 22.69 15.19 1.63
C GLN A 324 24.11 15.56 2.07
N SER A 325 24.39 15.36 3.35
CA SER A 325 25.70 15.54 3.96
C SER A 325 25.87 14.58 5.13
N ALA A 326 27.00 14.59 5.81
CA ALA A 326 27.22 13.83 7.04
C ALA A 326 26.23 14.18 8.16
N PHE A 327 25.70 15.42 8.20
CA PHE A 327 24.69 15.83 9.18
C PHE A 327 23.31 15.25 8.89
N GLY A 328 23.04 14.81 7.67
CA GLY A 328 21.76 14.27 7.26
C GLY A 328 21.38 14.63 5.85
N ALA A 329 20.09 14.47 5.57
CA ALA A 329 19.51 14.74 4.28
C ALA A 329 18.25 15.60 4.41
N ILE A 330 18.00 16.43 3.41
CA ILE A 330 16.77 17.22 3.25
C ILE A 330 16.38 17.20 1.79
N GLY A 331 15.08 17.05 1.53
CA GLY A 331 14.60 17.04 0.16
C GLY A 331 13.13 17.43 0.04
N VAL A 332 12.77 17.81 -1.17
CA VAL A 332 11.41 18.16 -1.57
C VAL A 332 11.11 17.52 -2.92
N GLY A 333 9.89 17.03 -3.06
CA GLY A 333 9.40 16.47 -4.32
C GLY A 333 7.99 16.93 -4.61
N GLY A 334 7.66 17.05 -5.89
CA GLY A 334 6.31 17.33 -6.39
C GLY A 334 5.89 16.29 -7.40
N LYS A 335 4.63 15.83 -7.32
CA LYS A 335 4.03 14.89 -8.26
C LYS A 335 2.65 15.34 -8.67
N HIS A 336 2.39 15.26 -9.97
CA HIS A 336 1.07 15.35 -10.56
C HIS A 336 0.64 13.97 -11.02
N TYR A 337 -0.56 13.57 -10.70
CA TYR A 337 -1.20 12.34 -11.15
C TYR A 337 -2.61 12.64 -11.62
N GLU A 338 -2.99 12.07 -12.76
CA GLU A 338 -4.36 12.10 -13.25
C GLU A 338 -4.78 10.74 -13.80
N VAL A 339 -6.05 10.41 -13.64
CA VAL A 339 -6.65 9.22 -14.21
C VAL A 339 -8.10 9.48 -14.62
N ASN A 340 -8.50 8.85 -15.72
CA ASN A 340 -9.86 8.84 -16.22
C ASN A 340 -10.23 7.39 -16.53
N TYR A 341 -11.23 6.86 -15.84
CA TYR A 341 -11.62 5.45 -15.95
C TYR A 341 -13.13 5.27 -15.93
N GLY A 342 -13.57 4.16 -16.54
CA GLY A 342 -14.97 3.76 -16.54
C GLY A 342 -15.30 2.83 -15.35
N ILE A 343 -16.53 2.93 -14.88
CA ILE A 343 -17.11 2.04 -13.88
C ILE A 343 -18.10 1.12 -14.56
N PRO A 344 -17.91 -0.21 -14.56
CA PRO A 344 -18.91 -1.12 -15.06
C PRO A 344 -20.18 -1.01 -14.23
N GLY A 345 -21.32 -0.95 -14.90
CA GLY A 345 -22.61 -0.85 -14.22
C GLY A 345 -22.82 -2.06 -13.30
N VAL A 346 -23.33 -1.81 -12.10
CA VAL A 346 -23.80 -2.86 -11.20
C VAL A 346 -25.24 -3.19 -11.62
N PRO A 347 -25.57 -4.46 -11.92
CA PRO A 347 -26.95 -4.84 -12.21
C PRO A 347 -27.85 -4.50 -11.03
N PRO A 348 -29.10 -4.04 -11.27
CA PRO A 348 -30.04 -3.78 -10.19
C PRO A 348 -30.29 -5.06 -9.40
N ASN A 349 -30.46 -4.93 -8.08
CA ASN A 349 -30.85 -6.05 -7.21
C ASN A 349 -32.21 -6.58 -7.69
N PRO A 350 -32.38 -7.92 -7.87
CA PRO A 350 -33.64 -8.52 -8.32
C PRO A 350 -34.87 -8.22 -7.46
N ASP A 351 -34.64 -7.93 -6.17
CA ASP A 351 -35.72 -7.57 -5.24
C ASP A 351 -36.19 -6.11 -5.38
N PHE A 352 -35.49 -5.30 -6.17
CA PHE A 352 -35.81 -3.90 -6.40
C PHE A 352 -35.86 -3.65 -7.91
N ALA A 353 -37.09 -3.72 -8.46
CA ALA A 353 -37.31 -3.32 -9.84
C ALA A 353 -36.92 -1.89 -10.00
N ILE A 354 -35.72 -1.59 -10.52
CA ILE A 354 -35.47 -0.30 -11.16
C ILE A 354 -34.00 0.01 -11.41
N VAL A 355 -33.85 0.81 -12.43
CA VAL A 355 -32.75 1.63 -12.94
C VAL A 355 -31.73 0.85 -13.76
N PRO A 356 -31.59 1.22 -15.05
CA PRO A 356 -30.47 0.75 -15.85
C PRO A 356 -29.17 1.07 -15.13
N PRO A 357 -28.17 0.18 -15.21
CA PRO A 357 -26.89 0.40 -14.60
C PRO A 357 -26.36 1.75 -15.10
N THR A 358 -26.36 2.74 -14.22
CA THR A 358 -25.70 3.99 -14.50
C THR A 358 -24.22 3.69 -14.47
N THR A 359 -23.65 3.34 -15.62
CA THR A 359 -22.22 3.28 -15.77
C THR A 359 -21.70 4.68 -15.57
N SER A 360 -20.82 4.89 -14.63
CA SER A 360 -20.18 6.18 -14.42
C SER A 360 -18.76 6.17 -14.94
N ARG A 361 -18.33 7.32 -15.34
CA ARG A 361 -16.93 7.61 -15.63
C ARG A 361 -16.41 8.51 -14.51
N ILE A 362 -15.25 8.20 -14.01
CA ILE A 362 -14.61 8.99 -12.96
C ILE A 362 -13.30 9.57 -13.48
N ALA A 363 -13.12 10.87 -13.24
CA ALA A 363 -11.85 11.56 -13.48
C ALA A 363 -11.27 12.03 -12.15
N GLN A 364 -10.04 11.62 -11.86
CA GLN A 364 -9.31 12.01 -10.64
C GLN A 364 -8.05 12.77 -11.02
N ARG A 365 -7.69 13.76 -10.19
CA ARG A 365 -6.42 14.47 -10.28
C ARG A 365 -5.86 14.69 -8.89
N ARG A 366 -4.58 14.37 -8.69
CA ARG A 366 -3.87 14.60 -7.44
C ARG A 366 -2.56 15.33 -7.67
N ASN A 367 -2.36 16.42 -6.94
CA ASN A 367 -1.09 17.12 -6.86
C ASN A 367 -0.52 16.94 -5.46
N THR A 368 0.68 16.41 -5.37
CA THR A 368 1.37 16.15 -4.11
C THR A 368 2.65 16.98 -4.05
N ILE A 369 2.90 17.61 -2.90
CA ILE A 369 4.21 18.13 -2.53
C ILE A 369 4.63 17.36 -1.28
N GLU A 370 5.83 16.79 -1.30
CA GLU A 370 6.40 16.02 -0.21
C GLU A 370 7.72 16.64 0.24
N PHE A 371 7.89 16.74 1.55
CA PHE A 371 9.11 17.16 2.20
C PHE A 371 9.62 16.03 3.08
N ARG A 372 10.92 15.73 3.00
CA ARG A 372 11.60 14.76 3.86
C ARG A 372 12.88 15.36 4.43
N SER A 373 13.14 15.05 5.68
CA SER A 373 14.44 15.35 6.28
C SER A 373 14.84 14.26 7.27
N LEU A 374 16.13 14.06 7.36
CA LEU A 374 16.79 13.18 8.30
C LEU A 374 18.03 13.91 8.81
N PHE A 375 18.12 14.15 10.11
CA PHE A 375 19.28 14.76 10.74
C PHE A 375 19.90 13.78 11.73
N ASN A 376 21.22 13.60 11.66
CA ASN A 376 21.98 12.68 12.48
C ASN A 376 22.76 13.43 13.56
N GLY A 377 22.71 12.95 14.82
CA GLY A 377 23.56 13.40 15.93
C GLY A 377 23.29 14.79 16.46
N GLY A 378 24.14 15.24 17.36
CA GLY A 378 24.20 16.63 17.85
C GLY A 378 23.35 16.94 19.08
N PHE A 379 22.49 16.06 19.54
CA PHE A 379 21.62 16.30 20.70
C PHE A 379 21.97 15.31 21.84
N SER A 380 21.91 15.77 23.08
CA SER A 380 22.31 14.96 24.25
C SER A 380 21.43 13.71 24.46
N PHE A 381 20.17 13.73 24.02
CA PHE A 381 19.21 12.63 24.21
C PHE A 381 18.61 12.10 22.90
N VAL A 382 18.88 12.73 21.75
CA VAL A 382 18.36 12.32 20.43
C VAL A 382 19.52 11.96 19.52
N ASN A 383 19.45 10.77 18.92
CA ASN A 383 20.43 10.29 17.96
C ASN A 383 20.11 10.72 16.53
N GLN A 384 18.81 10.74 16.19
CA GLN A 384 18.33 11.08 14.85
C GLN A 384 16.96 11.76 14.91
N VAL A 385 16.78 12.76 14.05
CA VAL A 385 15.50 13.47 13.87
C VAL A 385 15.03 13.26 12.44
N LYS A 386 13.82 12.73 12.27
CA LYS A 386 13.14 12.60 10.97
C LYS A 386 11.92 13.50 10.95
N LEU A 387 11.76 14.30 9.90
CA LEU A 387 10.56 15.08 9.65
C LEU A 387 10.10 14.82 8.22
N ASN A 388 8.92 14.21 8.08
CA ASN A 388 8.28 13.97 6.80
C ASN A 388 6.94 14.72 6.77
N ALA A 389 6.65 15.40 5.68
CA ALA A 389 5.38 16.09 5.51
C ALA A 389 4.91 16.01 4.07
N SER A 390 3.60 16.02 3.85
CA SER A 390 3.02 16.14 2.53
C SER A 390 1.83 17.10 2.51
N PHE A 391 1.67 17.75 1.38
CA PHE A 391 0.46 18.49 1.02
C PHE A 391 -0.12 17.87 -0.24
N ASN A 392 -1.38 17.45 -0.17
CA ASN A 392 -2.13 16.86 -1.27
C ASN A 392 -3.31 17.78 -1.64
N ALA A 393 -3.44 18.07 -2.94
CA ALA A 393 -4.62 18.67 -3.52
C ALA A 393 -5.26 17.67 -4.48
N TYR A 394 -6.39 17.12 -4.08
CA TYR A 394 -7.11 16.09 -4.80
C TYR A 394 -8.43 16.62 -5.34
N ASN A 395 -8.74 16.31 -6.58
CA ASN A 395 -9.99 16.57 -7.26
C ASN A 395 -10.52 15.29 -7.88
N HIS A 396 -11.82 15.05 -7.72
CA HIS A 396 -12.52 13.86 -8.20
C HIS A 396 -13.85 14.31 -8.77
N SER A 397 -14.10 13.93 -10.01
CA SER A 397 -15.34 14.26 -10.71
C SER A 397 -16.01 12.99 -11.16
N GLU A 398 -17.26 12.82 -10.84
CA GLU A 398 -18.14 11.75 -11.30
C GLU A 398 -19.01 12.25 -12.44
N PHE A 399 -19.18 11.40 -13.45
CA PHE A 399 -19.98 11.70 -14.63
C PHE A 399 -21.00 10.60 -14.80
N PRO A 400 -22.31 10.91 -14.89
CA PRO A 400 -23.31 9.94 -15.27
C PRO A 400 -23.00 9.45 -16.68
N THR A 401 -23.23 8.21 -16.99
CA THR A 401 -23.07 7.71 -18.34
C THR A 401 -24.35 7.87 -19.13
N ALA A 402 -24.47 8.93 -19.79
CA ALA A 402 -25.10 8.92 -21.09
C ALA A 402 -24.15 9.65 -22.06
N GLN A 403 -23.20 8.95 -22.65
CA GLN A 403 -22.81 9.39 -23.97
C GLN A 403 -24.06 9.21 -24.83
N ASP A 404 -24.81 10.27 -25.03
CA ASP A 404 -25.77 10.29 -26.09
C ASP A 404 -25.02 10.08 -27.40
N ALA A 405 -25.73 9.61 -28.43
CA ALA A 405 -25.18 9.37 -29.75
C ALA A 405 -24.55 10.63 -30.40
N SER A 406 -24.59 11.79 -29.74
CA SER A 406 -24.09 13.09 -30.22
C SER A 406 -22.67 13.41 -29.75
N GLY A 407 -22.09 12.60 -28.81
CA GLY A 407 -20.72 12.82 -28.34
C GLY A 407 -20.55 14.03 -27.42
N VAL A 408 -21.60 14.62 -26.93
CA VAL A 408 -21.57 15.70 -25.94
C VAL A 408 -21.14 15.08 -24.62
N SER A 409 -20.07 15.61 -24.02
CA SER A 409 -19.62 15.19 -22.68
C SER A 409 -20.72 15.51 -21.67
N ASP A 410 -21.16 14.50 -20.90
CA ASP A 410 -22.11 14.68 -19.82
C ASP A 410 -21.66 15.76 -18.84
N PRO A 411 -22.59 16.57 -18.32
CA PRO A 411 -22.28 17.49 -17.25
C PRO A 411 -21.74 16.72 -16.05
N GLU A 412 -20.79 17.31 -15.33
CA GLU A 412 -20.25 16.78 -14.09
C GLU A 412 -21.39 16.68 -13.05
N ALA A 413 -21.73 15.44 -12.64
CA ALA A 413 -22.81 15.23 -11.67
C ALA A 413 -22.36 15.60 -10.25
N THR A 414 -21.18 15.14 -9.84
CA THR A 414 -20.64 15.41 -8.51
C THR A 414 -19.13 15.64 -8.56
N ASN A 415 -18.68 16.68 -7.88
CA ASN A 415 -17.27 17.03 -7.75
C ASN A 415 -16.85 17.06 -6.29
N PHE A 416 -15.78 16.36 -5.98
CA PHE A 416 -15.14 16.29 -4.67
C PHE A 416 -13.78 16.99 -4.73
N LYS A 417 -13.57 17.98 -3.88
CA LYS A 417 -12.27 18.66 -3.72
C LYS A 417 -11.76 18.45 -2.31
N LYS A 418 -10.60 17.87 -2.21
CA LYS A 418 -9.94 17.57 -0.93
C LYS A 418 -8.56 18.19 -0.89
N ARG A 419 -8.26 18.89 0.20
CA ARG A 419 -6.92 19.38 0.51
C ARG A 419 -6.47 18.76 1.81
N GLN A 420 -5.29 18.20 1.82
CA GLN A 420 -4.77 17.53 3.01
C GLN A 420 -3.33 17.95 3.28
N PHE A 421 -3.06 18.27 4.53
CA PHE A 421 -1.70 18.33 5.08
C PHE A 421 -1.49 17.15 6.04
N ASN A 422 -0.40 16.42 5.87
CA ASN A 422 0.02 15.34 6.74
C ASN A 422 1.47 15.54 7.16
N GLY A 423 1.80 15.36 8.45
CA GLY A 423 3.13 15.55 8.98
C GLY A 423 3.48 14.53 10.06
N VAL A 424 4.72 14.07 10.06
CA VAL A 424 5.28 13.13 11.03
C VAL A 424 6.67 13.61 11.45
N LEU A 425 6.83 13.86 12.74
CA LEU A 425 8.12 14.11 13.39
C LEU A 425 8.49 12.90 14.25
N GLN A 426 9.68 12.35 14.03
CA GLN A 426 10.24 11.24 14.81
C GLN A 426 11.58 11.64 15.41
N LEU A 427 11.71 11.38 16.70
CA LEU A 427 12.93 11.61 17.47
C LEU A 427 13.44 10.24 17.95
N GLN A 428 14.45 9.72 17.27
CA GLN A 428 15.12 8.50 17.70
C GLN A 428 16.03 8.85 18.87
N GLN A 429 15.76 8.25 20.03
CA GLN A 429 16.52 8.55 21.25
C GLN A 429 17.92 7.92 21.23
N GLN A 430 18.84 8.53 21.97
CA GLN A 430 20.10 7.89 22.34
C GLN A 430 19.78 6.67 23.23
N PRO A 431 20.50 5.54 23.08
CA PRO A 431 20.26 4.38 23.93
C PRO A 431 20.37 4.70 25.42
N LEU A 432 19.32 4.41 26.19
CA LEU A 432 19.33 4.49 27.64
C LEU A 432 19.68 3.11 28.21
N GLY A 433 20.97 2.82 28.36
CA GLY A 433 21.46 1.48 28.61
C GLY A 433 21.18 0.56 27.43
N LYS A 434 20.30 -0.43 27.60
CA LYS A 434 19.84 -1.30 26.51
C LYS A 434 18.55 -0.82 25.84
N LEU A 435 17.83 0.13 26.44
CA LEU A 435 16.56 0.63 25.90
C LEU A 435 16.83 1.53 24.71
N GLN A 436 16.13 1.28 23.60
CA GLN A 436 16.19 2.06 22.37
C GLN A 436 14.76 2.37 21.92
N GLY A 437 14.53 3.61 21.49
CA GLY A 437 13.18 3.94 21.09
C GLY A 437 13.06 5.18 20.23
N THR A 438 11.82 5.49 19.90
CA THR A 438 11.42 6.63 19.10
C THR A 438 10.21 7.31 19.71
N LEU A 439 10.33 8.61 19.94
CA LEU A 439 9.21 9.48 20.25
C LEU A 439 8.71 10.10 18.95
N GLY A 440 7.41 10.22 18.78
CA GLY A 440 6.85 10.78 17.58
C GLY A 440 5.65 11.69 17.80
N LEU A 441 5.52 12.66 16.89
CA LEU A 441 4.34 13.50 16.73
C LEU A 441 3.79 13.31 15.32
N TRP A 442 2.49 13.20 15.21
CA TRP A 442 1.78 13.06 13.95
C TRP A 442 0.66 14.08 13.87
N THR A 443 0.42 14.63 12.67
CA THR A 443 -0.71 15.53 12.42
C THR A 443 -1.32 15.28 11.04
N ASN A 444 -2.63 15.45 10.93
CA ASN A 444 -3.38 15.42 9.69
C ASN A 444 -4.46 16.50 9.72
N ILE A 445 -4.51 17.31 8.69
CA ILE A 445 -5.56 18.34 8.50
C ILE A 445 -6.11 18.15 7.09
N GLU A 446 -7.42 18.02 6.99
CA GLU A 446 -8.11 17.66 5.78
C GLU A 446 -9.36 18.52 5.62
N ASP A 447 -9.46 19.22 4.49
CA ASP A 447 -10.63 19.99 4.09
C ASP A 447 -11.26 19.35 2.87
N MET A 448 -12.54 18.96 2.95
CA MET A 448 -13.32 18.37 1.88
C MET A 448 -14.51 19.26 1.51
N ASN A 449 -14.68 19.48 0.22
CA ASN A 449 -15.84 20.16 -0.35
C ASN A 449 -16.46 19.25 -1.41
N ILE A 450 -17.77 19.05 -1.32
CA ILE A 450 -18.57 18.24 -2.23
C ILE A 450 -19.60 19.15 -2.88
N ARG A 451 -19.72 19.11 -4.20
CA ARG A 451 -20.69 19.88 -4.98
C ARG A 451 -21.21 19.06 -6.15
N GLY A 452 -22.44 19.29 -6.53
CA GLY A 452 -23.09 18.63 -7.66
C GLY A 452 -24.53 18.24 -7.33
N ASP A 453 -25.13 17.47 -8.21
CA ASP A 453 -26.54 17.10 -8.10
C ASP A 453 -26.79 16.01 -7.06
N GLU A 454 -25.79 15.19 -6.75
CA GLU A 454 -25.86 14.07 -5.81
C GLU A 454 -24.74 14.13 -4.75
N PRO A 455 -24.77 15.14 -3.84
CA PRO A 455 -23.76 15.22 -2.80
C PRO A 455 -23.99 14.10 -1.77
N LEU A 456 -23.15 13.06 -1.79
CA LEU A 456 -23.24 11.91 -0.89
C LEU A 456 -22.91 12.27 0.58
N GLY A 457 -22.34 13.43 0.84
CA GLY A 457 -21.97 13.91 2.18
C GLY A 457 -21.76 15.42 2.28
N PRO A 458 -21.63 15.95 3.50
CA PRO A 458 -21.46 17.39 3.71
C PRO A 458 -20.02 17.85 3.49
N ASN A 459 -19.85 19.13 3.21
CA ASN A 459 -18.57 19.80 3.33
C ASN A 459 -18.03 19.66 4.76
N SER A 460 -16.73 19.37 4.90
CA SER A 460 -16.19 19.03 6.21
C SER A 460 -14.73 19.41 6.37
N ARG A 461 -14.29 19.49 7.62
CA ARG A 461 -12.90 19.55 8.03
C ARG A 461 -12.61 18.45 9.04
N THR A 462 -11.60 17.65 8.77
CA THR A 462 -11.06 16.66 9.70
C THR A 462 -9.69 17.09 10.17
N SER A 463 -9.46 17.07 11.49
CA SER A 463 -8.18 17.44 12.09
C SER A 463 -7.75 16.36 13.07
N GLY A 464 -6.51 15.91 12.97
CA GLY A 464 -5.92 14.91 13.84
C GLY A 464 -4.55 15.36 14.33
N ILE A 465 -4.25 15.08 15.61
CA ILE A 465 -2.92 15.17 16.19
C ILE A 465 -2.70 13.99 17.11
N ALA A 466 -1.49 13.45 17.12
CA ALA A 466 -1.14 12.37 18.01
C ALA A 466 0.31 12.46 18.48
N GLY A 467 0.55 12.00 19.71
CA GLY A 467 1.87 11.74 20.26
C GLY A 467 2.05 10.25 20.51
N TYR A 468 3.23 9.73 20.24
CA TYR A 468 3.53 8.32 20.49
C TYR A 468 4.96 8.08 20.98
N ALA A 469 5.12 6.96 21.67
CA ALA A 469 6.41 6.39 22.05
C ALA A 469 6.45 4.93 21.60
N PHE A 470 7.57 4.52 21.05
CA PHE A 470 7.85 3.15 20.64
C PHE A 470 9.21 2.77 21.20
N GLU A 471 9.25 1.77 22.07
CA GLU A 471 10.43 1.36 22.81
C GLU A 471 10.76 -0.10 22.58
N GLU A 472 12.04 -0.40 22.50
CA GLU A 472 12.57 -1.75 22.34
C GLU A 472 13.64 -2.03 23.41
N TYR A 473 13.58 -3.22 23.95
CA TYR A 473 14.51 -3.69 24.96
C TYR A 473 15.09 -5.07 24.58
N PRO A 474 16.37 -5.14 24.18
CA PRO A 474 17.04 -6.43 23.98
C PRO A 474 17.32 -7.08 25.33
N VAL A 475 16.51 -8.07 25.69
CA VAL A 475 16.64 -8.88 26.92
C VAL A 475 17.93 -9.69 26.85
N SER A 476 18.17 -10.32 25.71
CA SER A 476 19.36 -11.09 25.39
C SER A 476 19.74 -10.88 23.91
N GLU A 477 20.80 -11.52 23.45
CA GLU A 477 21.18 -11.52 22.01
C GLU A 477 20.08 -12.10 21.11
N ASN A 478 19.29 -13.06 21.64
CA ASN A 478 18.26 -13.78 20.90
C ASN A 478 16.83 -13.30 21.21
N THR A 479 16.65 -12.38 22.18
CA THR A 479 15.31 -11.97 22.64
C THR A 479 15.20 -10.46 22.68
N ARG A 480 14.22 -9.91 21.99
CA ARG A 480 13.85 -8.48 22.05
C ARG A 480 12.38 -8.36 22.41
N LEU A 481 12.08 -7.42 23.26
CA LEU A 481 10.73 -6.97 23.58
C LEU A 481 10.50 -5.60 22.99
N GLN A 482 9.27 -5.32 22.62
CA GLN A 482 8.84 -3.99 22.21
C GLN A 482 7.58 -3.57 22.96
N ALA A 483 7.46 -2.29 23.21
CA ALA A 483 6.23 -1.67 23.71
C ALA A 483 5.97 -0.38 22.94
N GLY A 484 4.71 -0.12 22.68
CA GLY A 484 4.29 1.10 22.02
C GLY A 484 3.07 1.70 22.70
N LEU A 485 3.04 3.02 22.81
CA LEU A 485 1.91 3.77 23.34
C LEU A 485 1.66 4.98 22.45
N ARG A 486 0.39 5.25 22.12
CA ARG A 486 -0.01 6.39 21.32
C ARG A 486 -1.33 6.96 21.80
N TYR A 487 -1.43 8.27 21.84
CA TYR A 487 -2.68 8.98 22.10
C TYR A 487 -3.03 9.84 20.89
N ASP A 488 -4.25 9.61 20.37
CA ASP A 488 -4.81 10.32 19.22
C ASP A 488 -5.95 11.23 19.66
N TYR A 489 -5.95 12.45 19.11
CA TYR A 489 -7.05 13.39 19.17
C TYR A 489 -7.51 13.64 17.73
N ASN A 490 -8.77 13.30 17.40
CA ASN A 490 -9.35 13.48 16.08
C ASN A 490 -10.67 14.25 16.20
N LYS A 491 -10.84 15.26 15.35
CA LYS A 491 -12.04 16.08 15.29
C LYS A 491 -12.54 16.17 13.84
N ILE A 492 -13.81 15.83 13.64
CA ILE A 492 -14.56 16.08 12.40
C ILE A 492 -15.50 17.24 12.67
N GLN A 493 -15.58 18.17 11.71
CA GLN A 493 -16.49 19.30 11.75
C GLN A 493 -17.11 19.47 10.37
N THR A 494 -18.44 19.38 10.28
CA THR A 494 -19.18 19.70 9.05
C THR A 494 -19.32 21.21 8.90
N ARG A 495 -19.49 21.64 7.66
CA ARG A 495 -19.69 23.05 7.32
C ARG A 495 -20.95 23.19 6.47
N PRO A 496 -21.90 24.06 6.86
CA PRO A 496 -23.07 24.37 6.05
C PRO A 496 -22.69 24.80 4.64
N ASP A 497 -23.41 24.29 3.65
CA ASP A 497 -23.29 24.75 2.27
C ASP A 497 -24.66 25.19 1.73
N PRO A 498 -24.97 26.49 1.75
CA PRO A 498 -26.24 26.99 1.24
C PRO A 498 -26.50 26.69 -0.24
N GLN A 499 -25.48 26.28 -0.99
CA GLN A 499 -25.57 25.92 -2.40
C GLN A 499 -25.71 24.39 -2.60
N SER A 500 -25.73 23.59 -1.53
CA SER A 500 -25.95 22.14 -1.65
C SER A 500 -27.35 21.86 -2.19
N THR A 501 -27.45 20.89 -3.08
CA THR A 501 -28.72 20.35 -3.58
C THR A 501 -29.46 19.55 -2.50
N ASP A 502 -28.76 18.99 -1.51
CA ASP A 502 -29.38 18.37 -0.34
C ASP A 502 -29.67 19.40 0.74
N PRO A 503 -30.99 19.63 1.09
CA PRO A 503 -31.38 20.56 2.13
C PRO A 503 -30.74 20.27 3.51
N ALA A 504 -30.45 19.01 3.84
CA ALA A 504 -29.83 18.68 5.10
C ALA A 504 -28.41 19.26 5.21
N PHE A 505 -27.66 19.35 4.12
CA PHE A 505 -26.29 19.87 4.12
C PHE A 505 -26.25 21.41 4.05
N GLN A 506 -27.34 22.07 3.70
CA GLN A 506 -27.41 23.55 3.66
C GLN A 506 -27.20 24.15 5.06
N THR A 507 -27.60 23.43 6.11
CA THR A 507 -27.56 23.94 7.49
C THR A 507 -26.74 23.09 8.45
N LEU A 508 -26.23 21.90 8.02
CA LEU A 508 -25.54 20.96 8.88
C LEU A 508 -24.23 21.54 9.44
N ASN A 509 -24.21 21.80 10.73
CA ASN A 509 -23.06 22.28 11.47
C ASN A 509 -22.84 21.38 12.69
N ALA A 510 -22.24 20.22 12.46
CA ALA A 510 -21.97 19.22 13.48
C ALA A 510 -20.49 19.11 13.78
N SER A 511 -20.15 18.76 15.02
CA SER A 511 -18.79 18.50 15.45
C SER A 511 -18.74 17.15 16.18
N ARG A 512 -17.77 16.31 15.80
CA ARG A 512 -17.51 15.01 16.43
C ARG A 512 -16.06 14.91 16.85
N LEU A 513 -15.87 14.51 18.10
CA LEU A 513 -14.58 14.29 18.70
C LEU A 513 -14.38 12.78 18.91
N SER A 514 -13.24 12.25 18.51
CA SER A 514 -12.83 10.87 18.73
C SER A 514 -11.42 10.86 19.27
N ASN A 515 -11.27 10.48 20.54
CA ASN A 515 -9.98 10.32 21.19
C ASN A 515 -9.72 8.85 21.44
N ALA A 516 -8.49 8.43 21.32
CA ALA A 516 -8.12 7.05 21.62
C ALA A 516 -6.71 6.92 22.16
N LEU A 517 -6.57 6.02 23.10
CA LEU A 517 -5.29 5.49 23.54
C LEU A 517 -5.08 4.15 22.86
N THR A 518 -4.01 4.01 22.09
CA THR A 518 -3.59 2.74 21.50
C THR A 518 -2.30 2.26 22.15
N ALA A 519 -2.15 0.95 22.26
CA ALA A 519 -0.99 0.33 22.87
C ALA A 519 -0.61 -0.94 22.11
N SER A 520 0.66 -1.26 22.08
CA SER A 520 1.16 -2.54 21.59
C SER A 520 2.23 -3.09 22.52
N LEU A 521 2.26 -4.40 22.62
CA LEU A 521 3.30 -5.16 23.31
C LEU A 521 3.68 -6.33 22.42
N GLY A 522 4.97 -6.52 22.21
CA GLY A 522 5.46 -7.61 21.36
C GLY A 522 6.79 -8.16 21.84
N GLY A 523 7.05 -9.38 21.44
CA GLY A 523 8.32 -10.05 21.67
C GLY A 523 8.74 -10.81 20.41
N ILE A 524 10.04 -10.84 20.16
CA ILE A 524 10.66 -11.64 19.14
C ILE A 524 11.77 -12.47 19.78
N GLN A 525 11.78 -13.76 19.48
CA GLN A 525 12.72 -14.73 20.02
C GLN A 525 13.34 -15.53 18.87
N GLN A 526 14.64 -15.43 18.74
CA GLN A 526 15.41 -16.38 17.92
C GLN A 526 15.52 -17.72 18.68
N LEU A 527 14.68 -18.68 18.27
CA LEU A 527 14.59 -20.01 18.92
C LEU A 527 15.80 -20.87 18.58
N THR A 528 16.28 -20.77 17.35
CA THR A 528 17.51 -21.40 16.85
C THR A 528 18.15 -20.46 15.83
N SER A 529 19.33 -20.81 15.29
CA SER A 529 19.95 -20.06 14.18
C SER A 529 19.07 -19.97 12.92
N HIS A 530 18.02 -20.81 12.81
CA HIS A 530 17.15 -20.91 11.63
C HIS A 530 15.68 -20.63 11.94
N LEU A 531 15.30 -20.52 13.21
CA LEU A 531 13.90 -20.34 13.61
C LEU A 531 13.74 -19.08 14.46
N THR A 532 12.80 -18.26 14.08
CA THR A 532 12.40 -17.04 14.81
C THR A 532 10.91 -17.08 15.09
N GLY A 533 10.53 -16.91 16.33
CA GLY A 533 9.16 -16.75 16.77
C GLY A 533 8.87 -15.30 17.16
N SER A 534 7.70 -14.79 16.85
CA SER A 534 7.23 -13.51 17.37
C SER A 534 5.80 -13.63 17.90
N LEU A 535 5.48 -12.81 18.89
CA LEU A 535 4.14 -12.67 19.45
C LEU A 535 3.90 -11.19 19.68
N SER A 536 2.73 -10.70 19.29
CA SER A 536 2.32 -9.32 19.52
C SER A 536 0.86 -9.22 19.94
N PHE A 537 0.59 -8.26 20.81
CA PHE A 537 -0.75 -7.85 21.22
C PHE A 537 -0.89 -6.36 20.95
N ALA A 538 -2.02 -5.96 20.41
CA ALA A 538 -2.27 -4.55 20.13
C ALA A 538 -3.73 -4.19 20.41
N ARG A 539 -3.89 -3.02 21.03
CA ARG A 539 -5.16 -2.30 21.06
C ARG A 539 -5.10 -1.22 19.99
N SER A 540 -5.97 -1.32 19.02
CA SER A 540 -6.09 -0.40 17.88
C SER A 540 -7.41 0.35 17.91
N PHE A 541 -7.53 1.42 17.12
CA PHE A 541 -8.80 2.12 16.96
C PHE A 541 -8.96 2.68 15.56
N ARG A 542 -10.22 2.99 15.19
CA ARG A 542 -10.60 3.75 14.00
C ARG A 542 -11.70 4.75 14.37
N ALA A 543 -11.52 6.00 14.01
CA ALA A 543 -12.60 6.98 14.10
C ALA A 543 -13.59 6.79 12.95
N PRO A 544 -14.89 6.99 13.17
CA PRO A 544 -15.86 7.01 12.07
C PRO A 544 -15.50 8.09 11.06
N THR A 545 -15.76 7.84 9.78
CA THR A 545 -15.58 8.81 8.70
C THR A 545 -16.74 9.81 8.62
N VAL A 546 -16.54 10.86 7.84
CA VAL A 546 -17.61 11.86 7.56
C VAL A 546 -18.82 11.17 6.91
N GLN A 547 -18.58 10.25 5.99
CA GLN A 547 -19.62 9.50 5.29
C GLN A 547 -20.39 8.58 6.24
N GLU A 548 -19.71 7.80 7.07
CA GLU A 548 -20.35 6.92 8.05
C GLU A 548 -21.23 7.68 9.04
N LEU A 549 -20.85 8.92 9.36
CA LEU A 549 -21.62 9.77 10.26
C LEU A 549 -22.76 10.53 9.58
N PHE A 550 -22.55 11.05 8.37
CA PHE A 550 -23.38 12.09 7.80
C PHE A 550 -23.77 11.88 6.34
N ALA A 551 -23.54 10.71 5.74
CA ALA A 551 -24.00 10.44 4.38
C ALA A 551 -25.53 10.62 4.29
N ASN A 552 -26.01 11.21 3.20
CA ASN A 552 -27.42 11.30 2.87
C ASN A 552 -27.53 11.53 1.36
N GLY A 553 -27.57 10.47 0.58
CA GLY A 553 -27.62 10.62 -0.87
C GLY A 553 -27.50 9.31 -1.63
N LEU A 554 -27.72 9.40 -2.93
CA LEU A 554 -27.54 8.30 -3.85
C LEU A 554 -26.03 8.02 -4.03
N ASP A 555 -25.65 6.79 -3.79
CA ASP A 555 -24.37 6.23 -4.18
C ASP A 555 -24.59 5.50 -5.51
N ALA A 556 -24.45 6.24 -6.61
CA ALA A 556 -24.79 5.76 -7.94
C ALA A 556 -23.99 4.50 -8.34
N PRO A 557 -22.68 4.40 -8.06
CA PRO A 557 -21.91 3.19 -8.38
C PRO A 557 -22.37 1.93 -7.63
N SER A 558 -22.84 2.07 -6.39
CA SER A 558 -23.37 0.93 -5.60
C SER A 558 -24.85 0.68 -5.84
N GLY A 559 -25.55 1.60 -6.49
CA GLY A 559 -27.00 1.53 -6.69
C GLY A 559 -27.79 1.58 -5.39
N THR A 560 -27.28 2.25 -4.34
CA THR A 560 -27.94 2.36 -3.03
C THR A 560 -28.11 3.82 -2.61
N TYR A 561 -29.18 4.12 -1.87
CA TYR A 561 -29.30 5.39 -1.14
C TYR A 561 -28.61 5.23 0.22
N THR A 562 -27.49 5.91 0.41
CA THR A 562 -26.63 5.73 1.58
C THR A 562 -26.96 6.75 2.67
N ILE A 563 -27.17 6.26 3.90
CA ILE A 563 -27.48 7.09 5.09
C ILE A 563 -26.42 6.86 6.17
N GLY A 564 -25.85 7.97 6.67
CA GLY A 564 -24.94 7.99 7.81
C GLY A 564 -25.69 7.88 9.14
N THR A 565 -24.96 7.54 10.18
CA THR A 565 -25.48 7.50 11.56
C THR A 565 -24.64 8.41 12.46
N PRO A 566 -25.11 9.61 12.80
CA PRO A 566 -24.33 10.61 13.54
C PRO A 566 -23.88 10.17 14.95
N GLY A 567 -24.53 9.13 15.51
CA GLY A 567 -24.23 8.59 16.83
C GLY A 567 -23.12 7.54 16.90
N LEU A 568 -22.51 7.17 15.79
CA LEU A 568 -21.46 6.14 15.76
C LEU A 568 -20.25 6.57 16.61
N GLY A 569 -19.79 5.65 17.45
CA GLY A 569 -18.54 5.76 18.20
C GLY A 569 -17.35 5.17 17.43
N PRO A 570 -16.13 5.37 17.91
CA PRO A 570 -14.95 4.77 17.30
C PRO A 570 -14.95 3.25 17.47
N GLU A 571 -14.46 2.56 16.44
CA GLU A 571 -14.12 1.15 16.54
C GLU A 571 -12.89 0.95 17.43
N THR A 572 -12.88 -0.14 18.18
CA THR A 572 -11.72 -0.55 18.99
C THR A 572 -11.42 -2.01 18.73
N GLY A 573 -10.24 -2.29 18.19
CA GLY A 573 -9.74 -3.63 17.96
C GLY A 573 -8.79 -4.09 19.08
N LEU A 574 -8.93 -5.34 19.49
CA LEU A 574 -7.96 -6.06 20.31
C LEU A 574 -7.42 -7.22 19.46
N GLY A 575 -6.18 -7.09 19.02
CA GLY A 575 -5.52 -8.06 18.16
C GLY A 575 -4.43 -8.84 18.88
N ALA A 576 -4.31 -10.12 18.55
CA ALA A 576 -3.21 -10.98 18.91
C ALA A 576 -2.66 -11.63 17.64
N ASP A 577 -1.38 -11.47 17.39
CA ASP A 577 -0.66 -12.01 16.24
C ASP A 577 0.53 -12.84 16.72
N MET A 578 0.69 -14.00 16.14
CA MET A 578 1.87 -14.84 16.31
C MET A 578 2.50 -15.09 14.95
N SER A 579 3.81 -15.21 14.87
CA SER A 579 4.50 -15.65 13.66
C SER A 579 5.61 -16.62 14.02
N LEU A 580 5.73 -17.68 13.25
CA LEU A 580 6.87 -18.60 13.27
C LEU A 580 7.50 -18.58 11.88
N LYS A 581 8.76 -18.15 11.81
CA LYS A 581 9.57 -18.07 10.60
C LYS A 581 10.73 -19.02 10.67
N GLY A 582 10.94 -19.76 9.59
CA GLY A 582 12.08 -20.64 9.43
C GLY A 582 12.87 -20.29 8.18
N ASN A 583 14.20 -20.15 8.32
CA ASN A 583 15.13 -19.87 7.22
C ASN A 583 16.27 -20.90 7.24
N PHE A 584 16.20 -21.84 6.36
CA PHE A 584 17.17 -22.91 6.16
C PHE A 584 17.91 -22.68 4.83
N ALA A 585 18.99 -23.42 4.61
CA ALA A 585 19.79 -23.26 3.40
C ALA A 585 18.96 -23.41 2.10
N ASN A 586 18.00 -24.33 2.07
CA ASN A 586 17.21 -24.67 0.87
C ASN A 586 15.70 -24.57 1.12
N ALA A 587 15.27 -23.97 2.21
CA ALA A 587 13.84 -23.81 2.51
C ALA A 587 13.61 -22.61 3.41
N SER A 588 12.46 -21.96 3.21
CA SER A 588 11.94 -20.98 4.15
C SER A 588 10.45 -21.18 4.35
N PHE A 589 9.96 -20.81 5.52
CA PHE A 589 8.52 -20.79 5.77
C PHE A 589 8.15 -19.67 6.73
N GLU A 590 6.91 -19.22 6.63
CA GLU A 590 6.25 -18.37 7.60
C GLU A 590 4.84 -18.89 7.84
N VAL A 591 4.44 -18.96 9.11
CA VAL A 591 3.08 -19.32 9.53
C VAL A 591 2.65 -18.29 10.57
N SER A 592 1.51 -17.64 10.32
CA SER A 592 1.05 -16.51 11.13
C SER A 592 -0.44 -16.68 11.49
N PRO A 593 -0.76 -17.36 12.61
CA PRO A 593 -2.10 -17.33 13.18
C PRO A 593 -2.38 -15.97 13.79
N PHE A 594 -3.64 -15.52 13.69
CA PHE A 594 -4.10 -14.27 14.24
C PHE A 594 -5.52 -14.34 14.79
N ALA A 595 -5.82 -13.46 15.72
CA ALA A 595 -7.16 -13.23 16.23
C ALA A 595 -7.36 -11.73 16.46
N ASN A 596 -8.49 -11.20 16.01
CA ASN A 596 -8.86 -9.80 16.20
C ASN A 596 -10.32 -9.71 16.62
N SER A 597 -10.59 -9.00 17.72
CA SER A 597 -11.94 -8.70 18.22
C SER A 597 -12.16 -7.20 18.13
N ILE A 598 -13.18 -6.79 17.38
CA ILE A 598 -13.48 -5.39 17.10
C ILE A 598 -14.82 -5.02 17.72
N SER A 599 -14.79 -4.10 18.66
CA SER A 599 -15.99 -3.51 19.25
C SER A 599 -16.41 -2.30 18.42
N HIS A 600 -17.73 -2.12 18.25
CA HIS A 600 -18.32 -1.07 17.42
C HIS A 600 -17.86 -1.11 15.94
N TYR A 601 -17.66 -2.33 15.40
CA TYR A 601 -17.34 -2.52 13.99
C TYR A 601 -18.41 -1.86 13.11
N ILE A 602 -18.01 -0.89 12.27
CA ILE A 602 -18.91 -0.08 11.47
C ILE A 602 -19.02 -0.68 10.08
N TYR A 603 -20.25 -0.95 9.65
CA TYR A 603 -20.52 -1.41 8.27
C TYR A 603 -21.87 -0.86 7.79
N GLY A 604 -22.08 -0.88 6.46
CA GLY A 604 -23.34 -0.50 5.87
C GLY A 604 -24.25 -1.72 5.72
N PHE A 605 -25.42 -1.72 6.33
CA PHE A 605 -26.44 -2.75 6.21
C PHE A 605 -27.63 -2.27 5.39
N LEU A 606 -28.31 -3.19 4.71
CA LEU A 606 -29.53 -2.92 3.96
C LEU A 606 -30.71 -2.82 4.92
N ARG A 607 -31.41 -1.68 4.90
CA ARG A 607 -32.50 -1.39 5.82
C ARG A 607 -33.82 -2.05 5.44
N GLY A 608 -33.93 -2.53 4.19
CA GLY A 608 -35.11 -3.21 3.66
C GLY A 608 -36.19 -2.29 3.09
N ASP A 609 -35.98 -0.95 3.12
CA ASP A 609 -36.81 0.06 2.48
C ASP A 609 -36.08 0.71 1.29
N THR A 610 -36.79 1.54 0.56
CA THR A 610 -36.25 2.29 -0.58
C THR A 610 -36.49 3.78 -0.43
N ILE A 611 -35.52 4.57 -0.90
CA ILE A 611 -35.64 6.03 -1.06
C ILE A 611 -35.36 6.35 -2.53
N GLN A 612 -36.22 7.12 -3.17
CA GLN A 612 -36.13 7.45 -4.60
C GLN A 612 -36.03 6.22 -5.51
N GLY A 613 -36.58 5.08 -5.07
CA GLY A 613 -36.51 3.82 -5.81
C GLY A 613 -35.22 3.01 -5.61
N PHE A 614 -34.27 3.48 -4.81
CA PHE A 614 -33.02 2.77 -4.49
C PHE A 614 -33.09 2.11 -3.11
N PRO A 615 -32.53 0.89 -2.95
CA PRO A 615 -32.41 0.27 -1.63
C PRO A 615 -31.60 1.15 -0.68
N VAL A 616 -32.07 1.24 0.57
CA VAL A 616 -31.37 2.06 1.58
C VAL A 616 -30.28 1.24 2.25
N ARG A 617 -29.05 1.75 2.16
CA ARG A 617 -27.92 1.30 2.95
C ARG A 617 -27.70 2.28 4.11
N GLN A 618 -27.75 1.81 5.34
CA GLN A 618 -27.47 2.63 6.52
C GLN A 618 -26.21 2.13 7.26
N PHE A 619 -25.38 3.06 7.69
CA PHE A 619 -24.24 2.71 8.53
C PHE A 619 -24.67 2.41 9.96
N GLY A 620 -24.20 1.29 10.49
CA GLY A 620 -24.42 0.84 11.85
C GLY A 620 -23.17 0.25 12.47
N ALA A 621 -23.25 -0.10 13.74
CA ALA A 621 -22.14 -0.69 14.47
C ALA A 621 -22.51 -2.02 15.13
N THR A 622 -21.64 -3.01 15.00
CA THR A 622 -21.76 -4.33 15.62
C THR A 622 -20.50 -4.74 16.37
N GLN A 623 -20.37 -6.01 16.71
CA GLN A 623 -19.15 -6.62 17.25
C GLN A 623 -18.62 -7.65 16.27
N ALA A 624 -17.40 -7.47 15.81
CA ALA A 624 -16.76 -8.37 14.88
C ALA A 624 -15.66 -9.21 15.55
N ARG A 625 -15.53 -10.45 15.12
CA ARG A 625 -14.42 -11.34 15.47
C ARG A 625 -13.84 -11.94 14.21
N LEU A 626 -12.53 -11.78 14.04
CA LEU A 626 -11.79 -12.36 12.93
C LEU A 626 -10.72 -13.28 13.50
N VAL A 627 -10.72 -14.54 13.11
CA VAL A 627 -9.70 -15.53 13.48
C VAL A 627 -9.22 -16.22 12.22
N GLY A 628 -7.93 -16.36 12.05
CA GLY A 628 -7.40 -16.91 10.83
C GLY A 628 -5.96 -17.33 10.90
N LEU A 629 -5.48 -17.78 9.77
CA LEU A 629 -4.14 -18.25 9.54
C LEU A 629 -3.70 -17.84 8.15
N ASP A 630 -2.53 -17.25 8.03
CA ASP A 630 -1.83 -17.10 6.76
C ASP A 630 -0.44 -17.71 6.84
N GLY A 631 0.06 -18.19 5.71
CA GLY A 631 1.40 -18.77 5.69
C GLY A 631 1.88 -19.13 4.30
N SER A 632 3.18 -19.32 4.22
CA SER A 632 3.86 -19.77 3.02
C SER A 632 5.05 -20.67 3.35
N VAL A 633 5.37 -21.55 2.43
CA VAL A 633 6.60 -22.34 2.41
C VAL A 633 7.22 -22.21 1.04
N THR A 634 8.53 -22.04 1.00
CA THR A 634 9.33 -22.08 -0.22
C THR A 634 10.46 -23.08 -0.03
N VAL A 635 10.61 -24.00 -0.96
CA VAL A 635 11.70 -24.96 -0.97
C VAL A 635 12.50 -24.84 -2.27
N GLN A 636 13.81 -25.06 -2.19
CA GLN A 636 14.74 -25.04 -3.30
C GLN A 636 15.33 -26.47 -3.50
N PRO A 637 14.62 -27.33 -4.25
CA PRO A 637 15.04 -28.72 -4.41
C PRO A 637 16.31 -28.88 -5.24
N ALA A 638 16.65 -27.88 -6.05
CA ALA A 638 17.88 -27.81 -6.84
C ALA A 638 18.32 -26.36 -7.01
N PRO A 639 19.58 -26.04 -7.31
CA PRO A 639 20.02 -24.73 -7.72
C PRO A 639 19.09 -24.20 -8.81
N TYR A 640 18.69 -22.95 -8.79
CA TYR A 640 17.81 -22.30 -9.76
C TYR A 640 16.32 -22.71 -9.74
N PHE A 641 15.91 -23.74 -8.98
CA PHE A 641 14.50 -24.15 -8.88
C PHE A 641 13.94 -23.85 -7.49
N ALA A 642 12.83 -23.15 -7.43
CA ALA A 642 12.07 -22.92 -6.22
C ALA A 642 10.62 -23.35 -6.39
N LEU A 643 10.06 -23.96 -5.34
CA LEU A 643 8.65 -24.29 -5.22
C LEU A 643 8.10 -23.48 -4.03
N LYS A 644 7.16 -22.58 -4.28
CA LYS A 644 6.44 -21.81 -3.26
C LYS A 644 5.01 -22.32 -3.18
N ALA A 645 4.55 -22.59 -1.97
CA ALA A 645 3.13 -22.77 -1.67
C ALA A 645 2.73 -21.77 -0.60
N SER A 646 1.57 -21.13 -0.75
CA SER A 646 0.99 -20.28 0.26
C SER A 646 -0.51 -20.52 0.39
N ALA A 647 -1.04 -20.28 1.58
CA ALA A 647 -2.47 -20.35 1.83
C ALA A 647 -2.86 -19.32 2.89
N ASP A 648 -4.09 -18.83 2.81
CA ASP A 648 -4.70 -17.97 3.80
C ASP A 648 -6.17 -18.28 3.99
N TYR A 649 -6.61 -18.18 5.24
CA TYR A 649 -7.98 -18.37 5.66
C TYR A 649 -8.34 -17.41 6.79
N VAL A 650 -9.53 -16.84 6.71
CA VAL A 650 -10.12 -16.04 7.78
C VAL A 650 -11.56 -16.44 8.02
N ASN A 651 -11.90 -16.59 9.28
CA ASN A 651 -13.26 -16.68 9.77
C ASN A 651 -13.64 -15.33 10.38
N ALA A 652 -14.49 -14.57 9.68
CA ALA A 652 -14.97 -13.26 10.10
C ALA A 652 -16.47 -13.35 10.42
N GLU A 653 -16.86 -12.91 11.61
CA GLU A 653 -18.21 -13.03 12.16
C GLU A 653 -18.67 -11.75 12.87
N ASP A 654 -19.92 -11.38 12.65
CA ASP A 654 -20.69 -10.54 13.56
C ASP A 654 -21.10 -11.40 14.76
N THR A 655 -20.50 -11.12 15.92
CA THR A 655 -20.74 -11.94 17.13
C THR A 655 -22.02 -11.57 17.88
N ARG A 656 -22.72 -10.48 17.52
CA ARG A 656 -24.03 -10.14 18.06
C ARG A 656 -25.14 -10.91 17.37
N GLN A 657 -25.03 -11.05 16.04
CA GLN A 657 -26.04 -11.72 15.22
C GLN A 657 -25.69 -13.19 14.93
N ASN A 658 -24.45 -13.61 15.19
CA ASN A 658 -23.87 -14.91 14.84
C ASN A 658 -23.97 -15.21 13.34
N VAL A 659 -23.67 -14.21 12.51
CA VAL A 659 -23.64 -14.32 11.06
C VAL A 659 -22.24 -13.97 10.53
N PRO A 660 -21.83 -14.51 9.37
CA PRO A 660 -20.59 -14.09 8.74
C PRO A 660 -20.59 -12.59 8.39
N LEU A 661 -19.43 -11.95 8.46
CA LEU A 661 -19.28 -10.60 7.90
C LEU A 661 -19.28 -10.64 6.36
N PRO A 662 -19.85 -9.63 5.70
CA PRO A 662 -19.86 -9.55 4.25
C PRO A 662 -18.44 -9.40 3.69
N PHE A 663 -18.26 -9.73 2.42
CA PHE A 663 -17.00 -9.61 1.69
C PHE A 663 -15.82 -10.35 2.34
N THR A 664 -16.08 -11.41 3.09
CA THR A 664 -15.04 -12.27 3.66
C THR A 664 -14.44 -13.16 2.57
N PRO A 665 -13.11 -13.14 2.34
CA PRO A 665 -12.49 -14.02 1.35
C PRO A 665 -12.64 -15.50 1.73
N PRO A 666 -12.83 -16.42 0.76
CA PRO A 666 -12.77 -17.85 1.01
C PRO A 666 -11.35 -18.31 1.35
N LEU A 667 -11.17 -19.60 1.69
CA LEU A 667 -9.84 -20.20 1.71
C LEU A 667 -9.18 -20.04 0.33
N ARG A 668 -8.00 -19.45 0.29
CA ARG A 668 -7.22 -19.23 -0.93
C ARG A 668 -5.88 -19.94 -0.82
N GLY A 669 -5.33 -20.27 -1.97
CA GLY A 669 -4.00 -20.87 -2.08
C GLY A 669 -3.29 -20.45 -3.35
N LEU A 670 -1.97 -20.51 -3.32
CA LEU A 670 -1.11 -20.30 -4.46
C LEU A 670 0.01 -21.33 -4.43
N VAL A 671 0.27 -21.95 -5.58
CA VAL A 671 1.44 -22.80 -5.80
C VAL A 671 2.20 -22.24 -6.99
N ARG A 672 3.50 -21.97 -6.79
CA ARG A 672 4.37 -21.42 -7.83
C ARG A 672 5.65 -22.23 -7.93
N ALA A 673 5.96 -22.70 -9.12
CA ALA A 673 7.26 -23.26 -9.48
C ALA A 673 8.03 -22.20 -10.27
N THR A 674 9.25 -21.92 -9.86
CA THR A 674 10.12 -20.92 -10.50
C THR A 674 11.45 -21.57 -10.84
N TYR A 675 11.89 -21.41 -12.09
CA TYR A 675 13.27 -21.54 -12.50
C TYR A 675 13.88 -20.15 -12.62
N GLN A 676 15.03 -19.94 -12.01
CA GLN A 676 15.73 -18.65 -12.10
C GLN A 676 17.25 -18.86 -11.96
N ASP A 677 17.96 -18.56 -13.04
CA ASP A 677 19.41 -18.43 -13.03
C ASP A 677 19.84 -16.96 -13.19
N GLN A 678 21.10 -16.70 -13.54
CA GLN A 678 21.63 -15.35 -13.75
C GLN A 678 20.99 -14.63 -14.94
N THR A 679 20.48 -15.35 -15.94
CA THR A 679 20.03 -14.82 -17.21
C THR A 679 18.56 -15.10 -17.44
N TYR A 680 18.06 -16.28 -17.16
CA TYR A 680 16.72 -16.72 -17.53
C TYR A 680 15.83 -16.92 -16.31
N MET A 681 14.57 -16.63 -16.50
CA MET A 681 13.50 -16.87 -15.54
C MET A 681 12.36 -17.63 -16.22
N GLY A 682 11.82 -18.64 -15.53
CA GLY A 682 10.59 -19.34 -15.91
C GLY A 682 9.68 -19.49 -14.69
N MET A 683 8.38 -19.34 -14.87
CA MET A 683 7.42 -19.44 -13.79
C MET A 683 6.15 -20.14 -14.24
N ILE A 684 5.67 -21.07 -13.40
CA ILE A 684 4.31 -21.63 -13.47
C ILE A 684 3.64 -21.31 -12.14
N GLU A 685 2.53 -20.63 -12.18
CA GLU A 685 1.74 -20.24 -11.01
C GLU A 685 0.33 -20.79 -11.11
N THR A 686 -0.15 -21.40 -10.04
CA THR A 686 -1.53 -21.87 -9.91
C THR A 686 -2.17 -21.13 -8.73
N ARG A 687 -3.24 -20.38 -8.99
CA ARG A 687 -4.08 -19.73 -7.99
C ARG A 687 -5.33 -20.55 -7.76
N LEU A 688 -5.67 -20.70 -6.48
CA LEU A 688 -6.81 -21.52 -6.02
C LEU A 688 -7.68 -20.69 -5.08
N ALA A 689 -8.97 -20.81 -5.22
CA ALA A 689 -9.92 -20.35 -4.23
C ALA A 689 -10.98 -21.42 -3.99
N ALA A 690 -11.31 -21.67 -2.75
CA ALA A 690 -12.42 -22.55 -2.38
C ALA A 690 -13.76 -21.87 -2.73
N LYS A 691 -14.83 -22.63 -2.77
CA LYS A 691 -16.16 -22.06 -2.84
C LYS A 691 -16.47 -21.22 -1.60
N GLN A 692 -17.14 -20.07 -1.77
CA GLN A 692 -17.64 -19.27 -0.67
C GLN A 692 -19.13 -19.55 -0.49
N THR A 693 -19.49 -20.10 0.66
CA THR A 693 -20.86 -20.39 1.06
C THR A 693 -21.20 -19.85 2.45
N ARG A 694 -20.20 -19.26 3.14
CA ARG A 694 -20.43 -18.50 4.37
C ARG A 694 -20.69 -17.06 3.98
N LEU A 695 -21.96 -16.70 3.92
CA LEU A 695 -22.43 -15.45 3.33
C LEU A 695 -22.80 -14.46 4.43
N GLY A 696 -22.27 -13.26 4.36
CA GLY A 696 -22.77 -12.11 5.10
C GLY A 696 -23.96 -11.47 4.41
N GLU A 697 -24.49 -10.41 4.99
CA GLU A 697 -25.61 -9.68 4.42
C GLU A 697 -25.27 -9.11 3.04
N GLY A 698 -26.10 -9.37 2.06
CA GLY A 698 -25.91 -8.93 0.68
C GLY A 698 -24.90 -9.74 -0.14
N ASP A 699 -24.24 -10.75 0.45
CA ASP A 699 -23.35 -11.64 -0.29
C ASP A 699 -24.11 -12.73 -1.03
N THR A 700 -23.56 -13.17 -2.16
CA THR A 700 -24.03 -14.31 -2.94
C THR A 700 -23.00 -15.44 -2.95
N PRO A 701 -23.43 -16.72 -3.12
CA PRO A 701 -22.51 -17.85 -3.20
C PRO A 701 -21.57 -17.71 -4.39
N THR A 702 -20.30 -18.05 -4.21
CA THR A 702 -19.31 -18.01 -5.29
C THR A 702 -18.63 -19.37 -5.42
N ALA A 703 -18.60 -19.90 -6.64
CA ALA A 703 -17.92 -21.16 -6.93
C ALA A 703 -16.41 -21.05 -6.76
N GLY A 704 -15.78 -22.12 -6.30
CA GLY A 704 -14.32 -22.19 -6.25
C GLY A 704 -13.69 -22.23 -7.64
N TYR A 705 -12.42 -21.79 -7.72
CA TYR A 705 -11.69 -21.76 -8.99
C TYR A 705 -10.24 -22.21 -8.86
N THR A 706 -9.67 -22.56 -10.01
CA THR A 706 -8.25 -22.78 -10.21
C THR A 706 -7.84 -22.08 -11.50
N VAL A 707 -6.84 -21.21 -11.43
CA VAL A 707 -6.31 -20.45 -12.57
C VAL A 707 -4.81 -20.67 -12.66
N VAL A 708 -4.32 -20.91 -13.86
CA VAL A 708 -2.89 -21.15 -14.14
C VAL A 708 -2.34 -19.98 -14.93
N ASN A 709 -1.20 -19.47 -14.48
CA ASN A 709 -0.42 -18.43 -15.13
C ASN A 709 0.97 -18.95 -15.49
N LEU A 710 1.54 -18.48 -16.58
CA LEU A 710 2.88 -18.79 -17.03
C LEU A 710 3.69 -17.50 -17.19
N GLY A 711 4.98 -17.57 -16.94
CA GLY A 711 5.90 -16.47 -17.17
C GLY A 711 7.25 -16.97 -17.65
N VAL A 712 7.87 -16.26 -18.57
CA VAL A 712 9.26 -16.44 -19.00
C VAL A 712 9.93 -15.08 -19.09
N GLY A 713 11.22 -15.05 -18.77
CA GLY A 713 11.95 -13.79 -18.82
C GLY A 713 13.45 -14.00 -18.99
N MET A 714 14.10 -12.90 -19.28
CA MET A 714 15.55 -12.83 -19.44
C MET A 714 16.07 -11.57 -18.76
N ARG A 715 17.18 -11.72 -18.04
CA ARG A 715 17.93 -10.62 -17.43
C ARG A 715 19.36 -10.60 -17.97
N PHE A 716 19.84 -9.45 -18.33
CA PHE A 716 21.22 -9.27 -18.76
C PHE A 716 21.72 -7.87 -18.44
N ALA A 717 22.97 -7.78 -18.06
CA ALA A 717 23.66 -6.51 -17.89
C ALA A 717 24.42 -6.13 -19.16
N ARG A 718 24.28 -4.88 -19.60
CA ARG A 718 25.10 -4.31 -20.64
C ARG A 718 25.70 -3.00 -20.15
N GLN A 719 27.02 -2.96 -20.04
CA GLN A 719 27.74 -1.86 -19.37
C GLN A 719 27.25 -1.70 -17.93
N ARG A 720 26.52 -0.61 -17.62
CA ARG A 720 25.95 -0.31 -16.30
C ARG A 720 24.43 -0.50 -16.25
N VAL A 721 23.82 -0.93 -17.33
CA VAL A 721 22.36 -1.06 -17.44
C VAL A 721 21.98 -2.52 -17.21
N LEU A 722 21.17 -2.76 -16.20
CA LEU A 722 20.53 -4.04 -15.96
C LEU A 722 19.18 -4.06 -16.68
N ASN A 723 19.05 -4.97 -17.66
CA ASN A 723 17.84 -5.14 -18.46
C ASN A 723 17.07 -6.37 -18.01
N ASN A 724 15.77 -6.22 -17.80
CA ASN A 724 14.83 -7.31 -17.54
C ASN A 724 13.75 -7.28 -18.63
N ILE A 725 13.54 -8.40 -19.28
CA ILE A 725 12.46 -8.60 -20.25
C ILE A 725 11.66 -9.80 -19.79
N SER A 726 10.33 -9.70 -19.70
CA SER A 726 9.49 -10.84 -19.36
C SER A 726 8.19 -10.85 -20.17
N ILE A 727 7.71 -12.05 -20.45
CA ILE A 727 6.40 -12.30 -21.06
C ILE A 727 5.63 -13.21 -20.12
N HIS A 728 4.42 -12.81 -19.80
CA HIS A 728 3.50 -13.57 -18.94
C HIS A 728 2.23 -13.90 -19.73
N CYS A 729 1.65 -15.06 -19.46
CA CYS A 729 0.33 -15.44 -19.90
C CYS A 729 -0.54 -15.72 -18.68
N ASP A 730 -1.46 -14.81 -18.39
CA ASP A 730 -2.41 -14.95 -17.31
C ASP A 730 -3.65 -15.73 -17.78
N ASN A 731 -4.25 -16.55 -16.90
CA ASN A 731 -5.39 -17.40 -17.20
C ASN A 731 -5.21 -18.22 -18.49
N VAL A 732 -4.14 -19.02 -18.56
CA VAL A 732 -3.68 -19.75 -19.76
C VAL A 732 -4.81 -20.56 -20.42
N PHE A 733 -5.69 -21.17 -19.63
CA PHE A 733 -6.79 -22.00 -20.10
C PHE A 733 -8.06 -21.20 -20.46
N ASN A 734 -8.01 -19.87 -20.39
CA ASN A 734 -9.15 -18.98 -20.64
C ASN A 734 -10.40 -19.39 -19.82
N ARG A 735 -10.18 -19.77 -18.58
CA ARG A 735 -11.24 -20.27 -17.69
C ARG A 735 -12.18 -19.14 -17.31
N VAL A 736 -13.47 -19.36 -17.35
CA VAL A 736 -14.49 -18.51 -16.74
C VAL A 736 -14.43 -18.75 -15.24
N TYR A 737 -14.14 -17.72 -14.46
CA TYR A 737 -14.14 -17.78 -13.00
C TYR A 737 -14.59 -16.45 -12.40
N ARG A 738 -15.04 -16.48 -11.16
CA ARG A 738 -15.54 -15.33 -10.41
C ARG A 738 -14.80 -15.25 -9.09
N ASP A 739 -14.30 -14.08 -8.73
CA ASP A 739 -13.72 -13.83 -7.41
C ASP A 739 -14.81 -13.37 -6.45
N ASN A 740 -14.82 -13.91 -5.23
CA ASN A 740 -15.85 -13.59 -4.23
C ASN A 740 -15.89 -12.12 -3.86
N LEU A 741 -14.74 -11.42 -3.93
CA LEU A 741 -14.61 -10.02 -3.56
C LEU A 741 -14.81 -9.04 -4.73
N SER A 742 -15.06 -9.53 -5.94
CA SER A 742 -15.47 -8.68 -7.05
C SER A 742 -16.89 -8.18 -6.84
N VAL A 743 -17.10 -6.88 -6.85
CA VAL A 743 -18.41 -6.25 -6.61
C VAL A 743 -19.44 -6.65 -7.69
N ILE A 744 -18.96 -6.98 -8.89
CA ILE A 744 -19.79 -7.36 -10.04
C ILE A 744 -19.74 -8.86 -10.37
N LYS A 745 -19.31 -9.69 -9.42
CA LYS A 745 -19.11 -11.14 -9.64
C LYS A 745 -20.35 -11.88 -10.14
N ASP A 746 -21.53 -11.45 -9.75
CA ASP A 746 -22.77 -12.15 -10.09
C ASP A 746 -23.15 -11.96 -11.56
N PHE A 747 -22.70 -10.88 -12.15
CA PHE A 747 -22.93 -10.55 -13.54
C PHE A 747 -21.75 -10.90 -14.44
N ILE A 748 -20.54 -10.41 -14.14
CA ILE A 748 -19.35 -10.48 -15.02
C ILE A 748 -18.25 -11.32 -14.38
N PRO A 749 -17.60 -12.25 -15.13
CA PRO A 749 -16.47 -13.02 -14.65
C PRO A 749 -15.19 -12.16 -14.58
N GLN A 750 -14.13 -12.74 -14.00
CA GLN A 750 -12.78 -12.18 -14.02
C GLN A 750 -12.16 -12.24 -15.43
N PRO A 751 -11.06 -11.50 -15.66
CA PRO A 751 -10.40 -11.42 -16.97
C PRO A 751 -10.09 -12.78 -17.59
N GLY A 752 -10.25 -12.86 -18.91
CA GLY A 752 -9.87 -14.02 -19.72
C GLY A 752 -8.35 -14.14 -19.90
N ARG A 753 -7.93 -15.01 -20.82
CA ARG A 753 -6.52 -15.18 -21.14
C ARG A 753 -5.93 -13.87 -21.71
N GLY A 754 -4.80 -13.44 -21.11
CA GLY A 754 -4.05 -12.27 -21.55
C GLY A 754 -2.56 -12.53 -21.60
N PHE A 755 -1.87 -11.88 -22.55
CA PHE A 755 -0.42 -11.85 -22.63
C PHE A 755 0.06 -10.47 -22.19
N ARG A 756 1.08 -10.45 -21.31
CA ARG A 756 1.71 -9.24 -20.82
C ARG A 756 3.20 -9.28 -21.13
N LEU A 757 3.71 -8.25 -21.79
CA LEU A 757 5.12 -8.03 -22.05
C LEU A 757 5.62 -6.91 -21.15
N ASN A 758 6.68 -7.15 -20.41
CA ASN A 758 7.36 -6.14 -19.60
C ASN A 758 8.80 -6.00 -20.06
N TYR A 759 9.27 -4.77 -20.17
CA TYR A 759 10.67 -4.44 -20.29
C TYR A 759 11.04 -3.40 -19.25
N GLN A 760 12.15 -3.62 -18.55
CA GLN A 760 12.69 -2.69 -17.57
C GLN A 760 14.20 -2.57 -17.74
N ALA A 761 14.69 -1.36 -17.71
CA ALA A 761 16.10 -1.02 -17.65
C ALA A 761 16.38 -0.22 -16.38
N THR A 762 17.36 -0.68 -15.58
CA THR A 762 17.85 0.04 -14.39
C THR A 762 19.32 0.39 -14.62
N TYR A 763 19.72 1.64 -14.37
CA TYR A 763 21.04 2.19 -14.67
C TYR A 763 21.55 3.15 -13.61
#